data_bf77f3a2cb1f4ee2549133db5fd7a4da
#
_entry.id   bf77f3a2cb1f4ee2549133db5fd7a4da
#
_cell.length_a   1.000
_cell.length_b   1.000
_cell.length_c   1.000
_cell.angle_alpha   90.00
_cell.angle_beta   90.00
_cell.angle_gamma   90.00
#
_symmetry.space_group_name_H-M   'P 1'
#
loop_
_entity.id
_entity.type
_entity.pdbx_description
1 polymer ?
#
loop_
_entity_poly.entity_id
_entity_poly.type
_entity_poly.pdbx_seq_one_letter_code
_entity_poly.pdbx_strand_id
1 'polypeptide(L)'
;DVGHMRQEMLDQGEDKIIAAAIKEGKSASDIAEEYTKKFFIDEKALNIDKADYNPKATQHIDEMLKMVDKLIANKLAYVSNKNVYFDISKFNQYGKLSGNISNLSTLNNDEDIDPHKINPNDFAIWKSSEENRELIWDSKFGRGFPGWHIECSAMAHKYLGEQFDIHTGGVDNIFPHHEGEIAQSEGSFGKKHVNYWIHGQHLLSEGIKMSKSKQNEYLISDISKRSIDPLAFRYLCLMTNYRTKLNFTFSSLKAAQKGLNKLRHLYWFHKNSKNKIDNTKIATWAEKIDQALLNNLNTSKVLSILWQSTKSDLNSSEICYLFEYIDYVLSLDFEKHYLNQNNFKISSNEYKDRKNNRVSKKYANSDKIRLESIKTNNLKYYDSKNGHYKVKKISDSEIINKTNSISGASEILSNLTKKNKFDISVCLILDEYLIDFERCLNSIVSNIPKKLSYEIIVTVNGICDGKKKKIVENYKNNKNIKFIPIDPICGAGSVRNIMLKKSLGKYILLIDTSIEVKGDIFNQIIKDLSNAKIGLIGPFGLKTDDLHHFHEISETKEYVDAIQLYLFAFRRDIISKTGMFRENFRFYRNLDIDFSFQIKKANLKLLSDPNLNIIRHTHSVWENTHPKTRDELSKDNYKRFLQKWKNYK
;
A
#
# COMPACT_ATOMS: atom_id res chain seq x y z
N ASP A 1 2.53 -29.17 -14.19
CA ASP A 1 3.87 -29.74 -14.41
C ASP A 1 4.04 -30.43 -15.77
N VAL A 2 2.98 -30.60 -16.56
CA VAL A 2 3.06 -30.87 -18.01
C VAL A 2 3.20 -29.52 -18.73
N GLY A 3 4.15 -29.38 -19.63
CA GLY A 3 4.33 -28.12 -20.34
C GLY A 3 3.26 -27.92 -21.44
N HIS A 4 2.86 -26.66 -21.63
CA HIS A 4 1.91 -26.26 -22.66
C HIS A 4 2.47 -25.20 -23.59
N MET A 5 2.00 -25.14 -24.83
CA MET A 5 2.39 -24.17 -25.82
C MET A 5 2.02 -22.74 -25.38
N ARG A 6 2.78 -21.76 -25.82
CA ARG A 6 2.53 -20.34 -25.47
C ARG A 6 1.18 -19.84 -26.03
N GLN A 7 0.74 -20.39 -27.18
CA GLN A 7 -0.55 -20.09 -27.82
C GLN A 7 -1.45 -21.33 -27.73
N GLU A 8 -1.91 -21.66 -26.55
CA GLU A 8 -2.66 -22.87 -26.23
C GLU A 8 -3.93 -23.04 -27.08
N MET A 9 -4.61 -21.91 -27.40
CA MET A 9 -5.81 -21.95 -28.26
C MET A 9 -5.52 -22.37 -29.71
N LEU A 10 -4.32 -22.05 -30.19
CA LEU A 10 -3.91 -22.35 -31.57
C LEU A 10 -3.00 -23.59 -31.66
N ASP A 11 -2.76 -24.25 -30.54
CA ASP A 11 -1.81 -25.36 -30.40
C ASP A 11 -0.41 -25.07 -30.96
N GLN A 12 0.02 -23.79 -30.86
CA GLN A 12 1.26 -23.27 -31.43
C GLN A 12 2.14 -22.59 -30.38
N GLY A 13 3.43 -22.42 -30.72
CA GLY A 13 4.39 -21.67 -29.94
C GLY A 13 5.28 -22.56 -29.07
N GLU A 14 6.04 -21.90 -28.18
CA GLU A 14 7.06 -22.51 -27.35
C GLU A 14 6.45 -23.05 -26.04
N ASP A 15 6.87 -24.25 -25.62
CA ASP A 15 6.52 -24.80 -24.31
C ASP A 15 7.17 -23.98 -23.19
N LYS A 16 6.33 -23.44 -22.30
CA LYS A 16 6.77 -22.50 -21.24
C LYS A 16 7.75 -23.13 -20.23
N ILE A 17 7.53 -24.40 -19.88
CA ILE A 17 8.38 -25.09 -18.90
C ILE A 17 9.71 -25.49 -19.53
N ILE A 18 9.66 -26.03 -20.76
CA ILE A 18 10.87 -26.44 -21.47
C ILE A 18 11.73 -25.21 -21.78
N ALA A 19 11.13 -24.12 -22.23
CA ALA A 19 11.84 -22.86 -22.44
C ALA A 19 12.52 -22.32 -21.17
N ALA A 20 11.82 -22.40 -20.04
CA ALA A 20 12.41 -22.02 -18.74
C ALA A 20 13.56 -22.96 -18.33
N ALA A 21 13.41 -24.28 -18.54
CA ALA A 21 14.43 -25.28 -18.24
C ALA A 21 15.71 -25.02 -19.05
N ILE A 22 15.59 -24.81 -20.35
CA ILE A 22 16.73 -24.49 -21.23
C ILE A 22 17.41 -23.20 -20.78
N LYS A 23 16.65 -22.16 -20.49
CA LYS A 23 17.16 -20.84 -20.05
C LYS A 23 17.93 -20.92 -18.73
N GLU A 24 17.50 -21.77 -17.79
CA GLU A 24 18.08 -21.89 -16.46
C GLU A 24 19.08 -23.05 -16.35
N GLY A 25 19.27 -23.83 -17.39
CA GLY A 25 20.16 -25.03 -17.39
C GLY A 25 19.70 -26.11 -16.40
N LYS A 26 18.38 -26.27 -16.26
CA LYS A 26 17.72 -27.22 -15.37
C LYS A 26 16.84 -28.20 -16.16
N SER A 27 16.38 -29.28 -15.54
CA SER A 27 15.33 -30.12 -16.10
C SER A 27 13.95 -29.46 -15.98
N ALA A 28 12.98 -29.83 -16.81
CA ALA A 28 11.58 -29.38 -16.70
C ALA A 28 10.98 -29.76 -15.33
N SER A 29 11.35 -30.93 -14.80
CA SER A 29 10.95 -31.40 -13.46
C SER A 29 11.48 -30.51 -12.35
N ASP A 30 12.75 -30.09 -12.40
CA ASP A 30 13.35 -29.21 -11.39
C ASP A 30 12.67 -27.85 -11.37
N ILE A 31 12.37 -27.31 -12.56
CA ILE A 31 11.62 -26.03 -12.70
C ILE A 31 10.23 -26.16 -12.06
N ALA A 32 9.49 -27.22 -12.40
CA ALA A 32 8.16 -27.46 -11.85
C ALA A 32 8.20 -27.60 -10.33
N GLU A 33 9.17 -28.31 -9.78
CA GLU A 33 9.29 -28.50 -8.34
C GLU A 33 9.69 -27.19 -7.61
N GLU A 34 10.58 -26.39 -8.18
CA GLU A 34 10.97 -25.11 -7.62
C GLU A 34 9.78 -24.15 -7.52
N TYR A 35 8.99 -24.03 -8.61
CA TYR A 35 7.82 -23.15 -8.59
C TYR A 35 6.71 -23.70 -7.68
N THR A 36 6.53 -25.00 -7.58
CA THR A 36 5.62 -25.64 -6.62
C THR A 36 5.97 -25.27 -5.18
N LYS A 37 7.25 -25.32 -4.81
CA LYS A 37 7.71 -24.90 -3.47
C LYS A 37 7.41 -23.41 -3.22
N LYS A 38 7.66 -22.53 -4.20
CA LYS A 38 7.35 -21.10 -4.11
C LYS A 38 5.85 -20.86 -3.94
N PHE A 39 5.02 -21.58 -4.68
CA PHE A 39 3.57 -21.50 -4.58
C PHE A 39 3.07 -21.81 -3.17
N PHE A 40 3.52 -22.91 -2.55
CA PHE A 40 3.15 -23.26 -1.17
C PHE A 40 3.66 -22.26 -0.13
N ILE A 41 4.80 -21.62 -0.36
CA ILE A 41 5.30 -20.54 0.50
C ILE A 41 4.34 -19.33 0.42
N ASP A 42 3.87 -18.97 -0.77
CA ASP A 42 2.95 -17.86 -0.98
C ASP A 42 1.55 -18.15 -0.40
N GLU A 43 1.01 -19.36 -0.56
CA GLU A 43 -0.25 -19.79 0.09
C GLU A 43 -0.15 -19.66 1.62
N LYS A 44 0.92 -20.17 2.20
CA LYS A 44 1.16 -20.06 3.65
C LYS A 44 1.27 -18.60 4.10
N ALA A 45 1.92 -17.74 3.31
CA ALA A 45 2.05 -16.32 3.62
C ALA A 45 0.70 -15.58 3.56
N LEU A 46 -0.23 -16.07 2.75
CA LEU A 46 -1.61 -15.57 2.63
C LEU A 46 -2.58 -16.25 3.60
N ASN A 47 -2.11 -17.12 4.49
CA ASN A 47 -2.92 -17.88 5.43
C ASN A 47 -4.01 -18.71 4.73
N ILE A 48 -3.63 -19.36 3.62
CA ILE A 48 -4.45 -20.31 2.90
C ILE A 48 -4.15 -21.71 3.44
N ASP A 49 -5.17 -22.44 3.84
CA ASP A 49 -5.05 -23.79 4.32
C ASP A 49 -4.61 -24.73 3.20
N LYS A 50 -3.82 -25.73 3.54
CA LYS A 50 -3.37 -26.72 2.58
C LYS A 50 -4.57 -27.55 2.07
N ALA A 51 -4.67 -27.69 0.75
CA ALA A 51 -5.66 -28.58 0.14
C ALA A 51 -5.36 -30.07 0.52
N ASP A 52 -6.42 -30.89 0.60
CA ASP A 52 -6.30 -32.32 0.87
C ASP A 52 -5.50 -33.04 -0.22
N TYR A 53 -5.68 -32.62 -1.47
CA TYR A 53 -4.95 -33.14 -2.62
C TYR A 53 -4.36 -32.00 -3.44
N ASN A 54 -3.10 -32.20 -3.87
CA ASN A 54 -2.39 -31.32 -4.81
C ASN A 54 -1.86 -32.23 -5.95
N PRO A 55 -2.74 -32.68 -6.85
CA PRO A 55 -2.35 -33.66 -7.87
C PRO A 55 -1.40 -33.04 -8.90
N LYS A 56 -0.43 -33.84 -9.35
CA LYS A 56 0.48 -33.50 -10.45
C LYS A 56 -0.02 -34.16 -11.72
N ALA A 57 -0.18 -33.40 -12.80
CA ALA A 57 -0.67 -33.91 -14.08
C ALA A 57 0.23 -35.04 -14.61
N THR A 58 1.55 -34.91 -14.48
CA THR A 58 2.53 -35.95 -14.86
C THR A 58 2.34 -37.31 -14.16
N GLN A 59 1.64 -37.34 -13.03
CA GLN A 59 1.33 -38.57 -12.29
C GLN A 59 -0.05 -39.16 -12.62
N HIS A 60 -0.77 -38.55 -13.56
CA HIS A 60 -2.15 -38.89 -13.88
C HIS A 60 -2.39 -39.16 -15.39
N ILE A 61 -1.32 -39.49 -16.09
CA ILE A 61 -1.39 -39.78 -17.55
C ILE A 61 -2.32 -40.96 -17.85
N ASP A 62 -2.29 -42.02 -17.04
CA ASP A 62 -3.17 -43.19 -17.22
C ASP A 62 -4.65 -42.82 -17.08
N GLU A 63 -5.00 -41.94 -16.13
CA GLU A 63 -6.36 -41.47 -15.95
C GLU A 63 -6.82 -40.62 -17.17
N MET A 64 -5.93 -39.78 -17.69
CA MET A 64 -6.21 -38.98 -18.89
C MET A 64 -6.44 -39.88 -20.10
N LEU A 65 -5.56 -40.85 -20.32
CA LEU A 65 -5.72 -41.81 -21.44
C LEU A 65 -7.00 -42.64 -21.33
N LYS A 66 -7.39 -43.08 -20.12
CA LYS A 66 -8.68 -43.75 -19.88
C LYS A 66 -9.86 -42.83 -20.22
N MET A 67 -9.78 -41.54 -19.93
CA MET A 67 -10.84 -40.59 -20.30
C MET A 67 -10.89 -40.35 -21.82
N VAL A 68 -9.73 -40.25 -22.47
CA VAL A 68 -9.63 -40.17 -23.94
C VAL A 68 -10.30 -41.38 -24.57
N ASP A 69 -10.04 -42.59 -24.07
CA ASP A 69 -10.64 -43.83 -24.55
C ASP A 69 -12.17 -43.84 -24.46
N LYS A 70 -12.71 -43.35 -23.34
CA LYS A 70 -14.16 -43.18 -23.15
C LYS A 70 -14.77 -42.21 -24.15
N LEU A 71 -14.11 -41.07 -24.39
CA LEU A 71 -14.58 -40.06 -25.34
C LEU A 71 -14.62 -40.61 -26.78
N ILE A 72 -13.62 -41.40 -27.17
CA ILE A 72 -13.60 -42.07 -28.46
C ILE A 72 -14.74 -43.11 -28.55
N ALA A 73 -14.91 -43.93 -27.50
CA ALA A 73 -15.97 -44.93 -27.44
C ALA A 73 -17.36 -44.28 -27.53
N ASN A 74 -17.54 -43.12 -26.91
CA ASN A 74 -18.76 -42.32 -26.96
C ASN A 74 -18.94 -41.53 -28.29
N LYS A 75 -18.01 -41.67 -29.24
CA LYS A 75 -18.00 -40.97 -30.54
C LYS A 75 -17.91 -39.42 -30.42
N LEU A 76 -17.36 -38.94 -29.33
CA LEU A 76 -17.12 -37.50 -29.04
C LEU A 76 -15.70 -37.07 -29.34
N ALA A 77 -14.82 -38.04 -29.63
CA ALA A 77 -13.44 -37.76 -30.01
C ALA A 77 -13.02 -38.66 -31.20
N TYR A 78 -12.05 -38.19 -31.97
CA TYR A 78 -11.51 -38.90 -33.14
C TYR A 78 -9.98 -38.79 -33.18
N VAL A 79 -9.38 -39.76 -33.84
CA VAL A 79 -7.92 -39.80 -34.07
C VAL A 79 -7.62 -39.27 -35.45
N SER A 80 -6.73 -38.32 -35.56
CA SER A 80 -6.20 -37.80 -36.83
C SER A 80 -4.72 -37.49 -36.68
N ASN A 81 -3.88 -38.02 -37.56
CA ASN A 81 -2.42 -37.84 -37.58
C ASN A 81 -1.76 -38.05 -36.21
N LYS A 82 -2.08 -39.15 -35.51
CA LYS A 82 -1.62 -39.50 -34.15
C LYS A 82 -2.05 -38.53 -33.04
N ASN A 83 -2.78 -37.46 -33.35
CA ASN A 83 -3.43 -36.62 -32.38
C ASN A 83 -4.85 -37.15 -32.10
N VAL A 84 -5.38 -36.83 -30.92
CA VAL A 84 -6.78 -37.10 -30.59
C VAL A 84 -7.46 -35.76 -30.34
N TYR A 85 -8.52 -35.50 -31.08
CA TYR A 85 -9.30 -34.27 -30.99
C TYR A 85 -10.68 -34.55 -30.43
N PHE A 86 -11.22 -33.63 -29.64
CA PHE A 86 -12.62 -33.63 -29.25
C PHE A 86 -13.44 -32.97 -30.35
N ASP A 87 -14.49 -33.67 -30.81
CA ASP A 87 -15.43 -33.21 -31.81
C ASP A 87 -16.54 -32.39 -31.18
N ILE A 88 -16.39 -31.05 -31.21
CA ILE A 88 -17.37 -30.16 -30.60
C ILE A 88 -18.75 -30.23 -31.22
N SER A 89 -18.83 -30.61 -32.47
CA SER A 89 -20.11 -30.73 -33.20
C SER A 89 -21.02 -31.86 -32.64
N LYS A 90 -20.42 -32.83 -31.96
CA LYS A 90 -21.13 -33.96 -31.33
C LYS A 90 -21.59 -33.68 -29.90
N PHE A 91 -21.13 -32.57 -29.28
CA PHE A 91 -21.51 -32.20 -27.92
C PHE A 91 -22.38 -30.94 -27.94
N ASN A 92 -23.69 -31.13 -28.04
CA ASN A 92 -24.69 -30.06 -28.21
C ASN A 92 -24.71 -29.00 -27.08
N GLN A 93 -24.06 -29.27 -25.94
CA GLN A 93 -23.99 -28.35 -24.80
C GLN A 93 -22.72 -27.50 -24.79
N TYR A 94 -21.83 -27.66 -25.80
CA TYR A 94 -20.61 -26.86 -25.86
C TYR A 94 -20.92 -25.36 -25.98
N GLY A 95 -20.29 -24.55 -25.15
CA GLY A 95 -20.55 -23.10 -25.06
C GLY A 95 -21.65 -22.69 -24.08
N LYS A 96 -22.26 -23.66 -23.35
CA LYS A 96 -23.34 -23.37 -22.37
C LYS A 96 -22.89 -22.50 -21.19
N LEU A 97 -21.68 -22.69 -20.71
CA LEU A 97 -21.13 -21.91 -19.59
C LEU A 97 -20.70 -20.50 -20.02
N SER A 98 -20.06 -20.40 -21.17
CA SER A 98 -19.49 -19.15 -21.71
C SER A 98 -20.52 -18.28 -22.44
N GLY A 99 -21.63 -18.84 -22.89
CA GLY A 99 -22.58 -18.15 -23.77
C GLY A 99 -22.08 -17.97 -25.23
N ASN A 100 -20.92 -18.54 -25.59
CA ASN A 100 -20.25 -18.32 -26.87
C ASN A 100 -20.68 -19.30 -27.98
N ILE A 101 -21.92 -19.74 -27.99
CA ILE A 101 -22.44 -20.69 -29.01
C ILE A 101 -22.41 -20.07 -30.41
N SER A 102 -22.60 -18.76 -30.54
CA SER A 102 -22.68 -18.07 -31.84
C SER A 102 -21.33 -17.54 -32.37
N ASN A 103 -20.30 -17.43 -31.54
CA ASN A 103 -19.03 -16.83 -31.93
C ASN A 103 -17.91 -17.84 -32.29
N LEU A 104 -18.21 -19.14 -32.30
CA LEU A 104 -17.25 -20.17 -32.66
C LEU A 104 -16.77 -20.05 -34.12
N SER A 105 -17.57 -19.41 -34.98
CA SER A 105 -17.23 -19.20 -36.40
C SER A 105 -16.30 -18.02 -36.68
N THR A 106 -16.04 -17.16 -35.70
CA THR A 106 -15.28 -15.91 -35.89
C THR A 106 -13.88 -15.90 -35.26
N LEU A 107 -13.45 -16.99 -34.62
CA LEU A 107 -12.18 -17.08 -33.92
C LEU A 107 -10.97 -17.49 -34.79
N ASN A 108 -11.20 -17.84 -36.04
CA ASN A 108 -10.15 -18.32 -36.94
C ASN A 108 -9.79 -17.26 -37.98
N ASN A 109 -8.59 -16.70 -37.87
CA ASN A 109 -7.90 -16.16 -39.03
C ASN A 109 -7.52 -17.36 -39.92
N ASP A 110 -7.83 -17.32 -41.20
CA ASP A 110 -7.66 -18.42 -42.15
C ASP A 110 -6.23 -18.98 -42.27
N GLU A 111 -5.24 -18.34 -41.67
CA GLU A 111 -3.81 -18.69 -41.76
C GLU A 111 -3.33 -19.74 -40.73
N ASP A 112 -4.13 -20.10 -39.71
CA ASP A 112 -3.67 -20.92 -38.55
C ASP A 112 -4.51 -22.19 -38.32
N ILE A 113 -5.21 -22.70 -39.32
CA ILE A 113 -6.07 -23.88 -39.18
C ILE A 113 -5.23 -25.17 -39.25
N ASP A 114 -5.26 -25.97 -38.16
CA ASP A 114 -4.67 -27.30 -38.18
C ASP A 114 -5.41 -28.21 -39.18
N PRO A 115 -4.74 -28.67 -40.28
CA PRO A 115 -5.37 -29.44 -41.34
C PRO A 115 -5.84 -30.83 -40.90
N HIS A 116 -5.49 -31.27 -39.72
CA HIS A 116 -5.88 -32.54 -39.15
C HIS A 116 -7.19 -32.50 -38.34
N LYS A 117 -7.76 -31.32 -38.12
CA LYS A 117 -9.06 -31.14 -37.48
C LYS A 117 -10.21 -31.26 -38.46
N ILE A 118 -11.28 -31.98 -38.06
CA ILE A 118 -12.54 -32.06 -38.83
C ILE A 118 -13.25 -30.69 -38.77
N ASN A 119 -13.29 -30.07 -37.60
CA ASN A 119 -13.82 -28.73 -37.41
C ASN A 119 -12.69 -27.86 -36.86
N PRO A 120 -12.45 -26.63 -37.36
CA PRO A 120 -11.43 -25.73 -36.87
C PRO A 120 -11.48 -25.49 -35.35
N ASN A 121 -12.66 -25.54 -34.77
CA ASN A 121 -12.87 -25.32 -33.34
C ASN A 121 -12.66 -26.57 -32.47
N ASP A 122 -12.44 -27.76 -33.07
CA ASP A 122 -12.09 -28.95 -32.30
C ASP A 122 -10.78 -28.73 -31.53
N PHE A 123 -10.68 -29.28 -30.35
CA PHE A 123 -9.49 -29.09 -29.51
C PHE A 123 -8.79 -30.43 -29.22
N ALA A 124 -7.47 -30.38 -29.17
CA ALA A 124 -6.67 -31.57 -28.93
C ALA A 124 -6.79 -32.03 -27.48
N ILE A 125 -7.06 -33.30 -27.24
CA ILE A 125 -7.08 -33.95 -25.93
C ILE A 125 -5.86 -34.84 -25.71
N TRP A 126 -5.19 -35.30 -26.80
CA TRP A 126 -3.88 -35.91 -26.80
C TRP A 126 -3.12 -35.43 -28.04
N LYS A 127 -1.89 -34.97 -27.86
CA LYS A 127 -1.04 -34.42 -28.90
C LYS A 127 0.14 -35.32 -29.13
N SER A 128 0.39 -35.70 -30.36
CA SER A 128 1.60 -36.38 -30.78
C SER A 128 2.80 -35.42 -30.63
N SER A 129 3.95 -35.93 -30.27
CA SER A 129 5.14 -35.13 -30.13
C SER A 129 6.29 -35.70 -30.95
N GLU A 130 7.16 -34.80 -31.41
CA GLU A 130 8.42 -35.13 -32.05
C GLU A 130 9.45 -35.64 -31.01
N GLU A 131 10.51 -36.29 -31.48
CA GLU A 131 11.45 -37.09 -30.63
C GLU A 131 12.18 -36.30 -29.51
N ASN A 132 12.21 -34.99 -29.52
CA ASN A 132 13.06 -34.17 -28.63
C ASN A 132 12.33 -33.50 -27.45
N ARG A 133 11.08 -33.84 -27.16
CA ARG A 133 10.35 -33.29 -26.01
C ARG A 133 10.68 -34.05 -24.73
N GLU A 134 11.06 -33.35 -23.65
CA GLU A 134 11.38 -33.96 -22.34
C GLU A 134 10.12 -34.60 -21.70
N LEU A 135 8.98 -33.89 -21.72
CA LEU A 135 7.72 -34.34 -21.11
C LEU A 135 6.85 -35.03 -22.17
N ILE A 136 7.04 -36.32 -22.34
CA ILE A 136 6.38 -37.17 -23.33
C ILE A 136 6.11 -38.56 -22.77
N TRP A 137 4.97 -39.15 -23.12
CA TRP A 137 4.52 -40.47 -22.65
C TRP A 137 4.09 -41.36 -23.79
N ASP A 138 4.24 -42.66 -23.62
CA ASP A 138 3.75 -43.66 -24.54
C ASP A 138 2.24 -43.84 -24.40
N SER A 139 1.54 -43.98 -25.54
CA SER A 139 0.13 -44.26 -25.59
C SER A 139 -0.20 -45.15 -26.80
N LYS A 140 -1.39 -45.70 -26.84
CA LYS A 140 -1.85 -46.44 -28.01
C LYS A 140 -1.99 -45.58 -29.29
N PHE A 141 -1.97 -44.26 -29.14
CA PHE A 141 -2.00 -43.29 -30.25
C PHE A 141 -0.59 -42.94 -30.73
N GLY A 142 0.45 -43.43 -30.06
CA GLY A 142 1.84 -43.07 -30.22
C GLY A 142 2.35 -42.22 -29.04
N ARG A 143 3.64 -41.83 -29.14
CA ARG A 143 4.24 -40.96 -28.15
C ARG A 143 3.66 -39.55 -28.22
N GLY A 144 3.32 -39.00 -27.06
CA GLY A 144 2.65 -37.68 -27.01
C GLY A 144 2.46 -37.16 -25.58
N PHE A 145 1.65 -36.15 -25.46
CA PHE A 145 1.33 -35.48 -24.20
C PHE A 145 -0.14 -35.04 -24.19
N PRO A 146 -0.76 -34.84 -23.01
CA PRO A 146 -2.16 -34.43 -22.92
C PRO A 146 -2.37 -33.01 -23.40
N GLY A 147 -3.58 -32.71 -23.87
CA GLY A 147 -4.08 -31.34 -24.04
C GLY A 147 -4.35 -30.67 -22.67
N TRP A 148 -4.43 -29.36 -22.64
CA TRP A 148 -4.57 -28.59 -21.40
C TRP A 148 -5.81 -28.93 -20.57
N HIS A 149 -6.95 -29.26 -21.20
CA HIS A 149 -8.22 -29.44 -20.46
C HIS A 149 -8.34 -30.82 -19.81
N ILE A 150 -7.80 -31.87 -20.47
CA ILE A 150 -7.97 -33.27 -20.02
C ILE A 150 -7.25 -33.53 -18.67
N GLU A 151 -6.24 -32.76 -18.36
CA GLU A 151 -5.51 -32.86 -17.08
C GLU A 151 -6.46 -32.63 -15.92
N CYS A 152 -7.12 -31.45 -15.91
CA CYS A 152 -8.05 -31.08 -14.87
C CYS A 152 -9.27 -32.00 -14.82
N SER A 153 -9.85 -32.36 -15.98
CA SER A 153 -10.98 -33.27 -16.06
C SER A 153 -10.69 -34.64 -15.47
N ALA A 154 -9.55 -35.24 -15.80
CA ALA A 154 -9.16 -36.57 -15.31
C ALA A 154 -8.79 -36.57 -13.82
N MET A 155 -8.03 -35.54 -13.37
CA MET A 155 -7.66 -35.42 -11.96
C MET A 155 -8.89 -35.13 -11.08
N ALA A 156 -9.79 -34.23 -11.50
CA ALA A 156 -11.02 -33.94 -10.78
C ALA A 156 -11.89 -35.21 -10.67
N HIS A 157 -12.05 -35.96 -11.77
CA HIS A 157 -12.79 -37.23 -11.73
C HIS A 157 -12.17 -38.23 -10.72
N LYS A 158 -10.85 -38.35 -10.69
CA LYS A 158 -10.16 -39.31 -9.80
C LYS A 158 -10.40 -39.02 -8.32
N TYR A 159 -10.33 -37.75 -7.92
CA TYR A 159 -10.37 -37.38 -6.51
C TYR A 159 -11.77 -36.95 -6.02
N LEU A 160 -12.61 -36.42 -6.90
CA LEU A 160 -13.92 -35.87 -6.56
C LEU A 160 -15.09 -36.66 -7.16
N GLY A 161 -14.81 -37.60 -8.08
CA GLY A 161 -15.84 -38.43 -8.75
C GLY A 161 -16.42 -37.79 -10.00
N GLU A 162 -17.52 -38.40 -10.52
CA GLU A 162 -18.14 -37.97 -11.77
C GLU A 162 -18.85 -36.62 -11.65
N GLN A 163 -19.32 -36.28 -10.46
CA GLN A 163 -20.00 -35.04 -10.15
C GLN A 163 -19.52 -34.49 -8.79
N PHE A 164 -19.25 -33.21 -8.70
CA PHE A 164 -18.87 -32.55 -7.46
C PHE A 164 -19.49 -31.15 -7.34
N ASP A 165 -19.38 -30.52 -6.15
CA ASP A 165 -20.17 -29.36 -5.84
C ASP A 165 -19.64 -28.07 -6.47
N ILE A 166 -18.37 -27.73 -6.26
CA ILE A 166 -17.84 -26.42 -6.60
C ILE A 166 -16.54 -26.56 -7.40
N HIS A 167 -16.46 -25.85 -8.54
CA HIS A 167 -15.24 -25.64 -9.30
C HIS A 167 -14.97 -24.14 -9.43
N THR A 168 -13.72 -23.74 -9.24
CA THR A 168 -13.33 -22.32 -9.25
C THR A 168 -12.24 -22.03 -10.27
N GLY A 169 -12.21 -20.80 -10.77
CA GLY A 169 -11.14 -20.33 -11.66
C GLY A 169 -11.20 -18.83 -11.92
N GLY A 170 -10.35 -18.33 -12.80
CA GLY A 170 -10.45 -16.98 -13.33
C GLY A 170 -11.54 -16.88 -14.41
N VAL A 171 -12.02 -15.67 -14.69
CA VAL A 171 -12.97 -15.45 -15.82
C VAL A 171 -12.38 -15.82 -17.17
N ASP A 172 -11.07 -15.81 -17.30
CA ASP A 172 -10.33 -16.24 -18.49
C ASP A 172 -10.36 -17.77 -18.69
N ASN A 173 -10.62 -18.55 -17.63
CA ASN A 173 -10.81 -20.00 -17.72
C ASN A 173 -12.21 -20.40 -18.18
N ILE A 174 -13.22 -19.51 -18.16
CA ILE A 174 -14.58 -19.85 -18.61
C ILE A 174 -14.52 -20.45 -20.00
N PHE A 175 -13.83 -19.76 -20.91
CA PHE A 175 -13.59 -20.23 -22.26
C PHE A 175 -12.10 -20.02 -22.63
N PRO A 176 -11.43 -21.04 -23.20
CA PRO A 176 -11.97 -22.36 -23.61
C PRO A 176 -11.89 -23.43 -22.50
N HIS A 177 -11.18 -23.18 -21.36
CA HIS A 177 -10.74 -24.23 -20.45
C HIS A 177 -11.90 -24.98 -19.77
N HIS A 178 -12.75 -24.29 -19.02
CA HIS A 178 -13.87 -24.92 -18.31
C HIS A 178 -14.94 -25.49 -19.26
N GLU A 179 -15.15 -24.87 -20.41
CA GLU A 179 -16.00 -25.47 -21.45
C GLU A 179 -15.41 -26.78 -21.96
N GLY A 180 -14.10 -26.87 -22.14
CA GLY A 180 -13.39 -28.09 -22.48
C GLY A 180 -13.52 -29.17 -21.40
N GLU A 181 -13.40 -28.79 -20.12
CA GLU A 181 -13.59 -29.71 -18.99
C GLU A 181 -15.02 -30.25 -18.90
N ILE A 182 -16.03 -29.39 -19.11
CA ILE A 182 -17.44 -29.81 -19.18
C ILE A 182 -17.64 -30.83 -20.32
N ALA A 183 -17.15 -30.49 -21.49
CA ALA A 183 -17.29 -31.37 -22.67
C ALA A 183 -16.62 -32.73 -22.46
N GLN A 184 -15.43 -32.76 -21.89
CA GLN A 184 -14.69 -33.99 -21.60
C GLN A 184 -15.35 -34.82 -20.51
N SER A 185 -15.72 -34.21 -19.39
CA SER A 185 -16.28 -34.94 -18.24
C SER A 185 -17.72 -35.38 -18.49
N GLU A 186 -18.59 -34.45 -18.92
CA GLU A 186 -20.01 -34.81 -19.23
C GLU A 186 -20.09 -35.72 -20.45
N GLY A 187 -19.23 -35.53 -21.42
CA GLY A 187 -19.11 -36.43 -22.58
C GLY A 187 -18.61 -37.84 -22.23
N SER A 188 -17.73 -37.96 -21.23
CA SER A 188 -17.23 -39.26 -20.76
C SER A 188 -18.25 -40.04 -19.92
N PHE A 189 -19.00 -39.35 -19.06
CA PHE A 189 -19.82 -39.99 -18.03
C PHE A 189 -21.33 -39.79 -18.20
N GLY A 190 -21.76 -38.91 -19.08
CA GLY A 190 -23.19 -38.67 -19.35
C GLY A 190 -23.93 -37.97 -18.19
N LYS A 191 -23.21 -37.34 -17.27
CA LYS A 191 -23.74 -36.68 -16.07
C LYS A 191 -23.21 -35.27 -15.99
N LYS A 192 -23.99 -34.38 -15.38
CA LYS A 192 -23.51 -33.01 -15.01
C LYS A 192 -22.26 -33.11 -14.14
N HIS A 193 -21.17 -32.45 -14.53
CA HIS A 193 -19.89 -32.57 -13.85
C HIS A 193 -19.80 -31.71 -12.60
N VAL A 194 -20.16 -30.43 -12.68
CA VAL A 194 -20.02 -29.45 -11.60
C VAL A 194 -21.35 -28.79 -11.29
N ASN A 195 -21.71 -28.71 -9.99
CA ASN A 195 -22.95 -28.06 -9.56
C ASN A 195 -22.85 -26.54 -9.64
N TYR A 196 -21.74 -25.95 -9.17
CA TYR A 196 -21.54 -24.50 -9.09
C TYR A 196 -20.17 -24.10 -9.64
N TRP A 197 -20.17 -23.23 -10.63
CA TRP A 197 -18.98 -22.60 -11.16
C TRP A 197 -18.77 -21.23 -10.53
N ILE A 198 -17.58 -20.95 -9.99
CA ILE A 198 -17.24 -19.66 -9.38
C ILE A 198 -16.02 -19.07 -10.10
N HIS A 199 -16.20 -17.88 -10.69
CA HIS A 199 -15.15 -17.23 -11.47
C HIS A 199 -14.75 -15.89 -10.86
N GLY A 200 -13.46 -15.78 -10.51
CA GLY A 200 -12.86 -14.54 -10.05
C GLY A 200 -12.50 -13.60 -11.20
N GLN A 201 -12.77 -12.31 -11.04
CA GLN A 201 -12.44 -11.30 -12.02
C GLN A 201 -10.94 -10.96 -12.00
N HIS A 202 -10.43 -10.39 -13.10
CA HIS A 202 -9.02 -10.06 -13.27
C HIS A 202 -8.50 -9.10 -12.19
N LEU A 203 -7.27 -9.37 -11.75
CA LEU A 203 -6.45 -8.44 -10.99
C LEU A 203 -5.73 -7.50 -11.97
N LEU A 204 -5.96 -6.21 -11.83
CA LEU A 204 -5.24 -5.17 -12.55
C LEU A 204 -4.09 -4.65 -11.70
N SER A 205 -3.00 -4.26 -12.32
CA SER A 205 -1.88 -3.54 -11.70
C SER A 205 -1.77 -2.17 -12.34
N GLU A 206 -1.92 -1.11 -11.55
CA GLU A 206 -1.91 0.29 -12.02
C GLU A 206 -2.92 0.53 -13.17
N GLY A 207 -4.10 -0.11 -13.09
CA GLY A 207 -5.18 0.02 -14.07
C GLY A 207 -5.04 -0.82 -15.34
N ILE A 208 -3.97 -1.60 -15.47
CA ILE A 208 -3.66 -2.42 -16.65
C ILE A 208 -3.61 -3.90 -16.24
N LYS A 209 -3.95 -4.82 -17.15
CA LYS A 209 -3.79 -6.27 -16.92
C LYS A 209 -2.33 -6.55 -16.54
N MET A 210 -2.13 -7.27 -15.43
CA MET A 210 -0.80 -7.69 -14.97
C MET A 210 -0.17 -8.65 -15.98
N SER A 211 1.07 -8.37 -16.42
CA SER A 211 1.81 -9.22 -17.35
C SER A 211 3.31 -8.97 -17.29
N LYS A 212 4.10 -10.02 -17.60
CA LYS A 212 5.58 -9.95 -17.68
C LYS A 212 6.06 -8.93 -18.71
N SER A 213 5.42 -8.89 -19.86
CA SER A 213 5.78 -7.96 -20.94
C SER A 213 5.62 -6.48 -20.56
N LYS A 214 4.75 -6.19 -19.60
CA LYS A 214 4.51 -4.82 -19.08
C LYS A 214 5.29 -4.50 -17.81
N GLN A 215 6.08 -5.44 -17.28
CA GLN A 215 6.88 -5.32 -16.06
C GLN A 215 6.06 -4.81 -14.85
N ASN A 216 4.78 -5.14 -14.81
CA ASN A 216 3.85 -4.76 -13.75
C ASN A 216 3.38 -5.95 -12.91
N GLU A 217 4.11 -7.08 -12.94
CA GLU A 217 3.90 -8.23 -12.09
C GLU A 217 4.56 -8.04 -10.72
N TYR A 218 3.86 -8.48 -9.69
CA TYR A 218 4.35 -8.48 -8.32
C TYR A 218 4.07 -9.83 -7.65
N LEU A 219 5.07 -10.34 -6.95
CA LEU A 219 4.99 -11.55 -6.15
C LEU A 219 4.65 -11.20 -4.69
N ILE A 220 4.17 -12.18 -3.93
CA ILE A 220 3.93 -12.02 -2.49
C ILE A 220 5.25 -11.67 -1.75
N SER A 221 6.37 -12.19 -2.22
CA SER A 221 7.70 -11.83 -1.72
C SER A 221 8.02 -10.34 -1.88
N ASP A 222 7.54 -9.68 -2.94
CA ASP A 222 7.78 -8.25 -3.15
C ASP A 222 6.97 -7.36 -2.20
N ILE A 223 5.81 -7.86 -1.76
CA ILE A 223 5.02 -7.25 -0.68
C ILE A 223 5.81 -7.32 0.63
N SER A 224 6.35 -8.50 0.95
CA SER A 224 7.15 -8.74 2.17
C SER A 224 8.44 -7.92 2.20
N LYS A 225 9.18 -7.84 1.08
CA LYS A 225 10.39 -6.99 0.93
C LYS A 225 10.11 -5.52 1.23
N ARG A 226 8.89 -5.05 0.98
CA ARG A 226 8.45 -3.67 1.29
C ARG A 226 7.91 -3.51 2.72
N SER A 227 8.13 -4.49 3.59
CA SER A 227 7.66 -4.51 4.98
C SER A 227 6.13 -4.36 5.10
N ILE A 228 5.40 -4.88 4.13
CA ILE A 228 3.94 -4.97 4.16
C ILE A 228 3.57 -6.43 4.48
N ASP A 229 2.61 -6.63 5.36
CA ASP A 229 2.09 -7.95 5.70
C ASP A 229 1.36 -8.55 4.48
N PRO A 230 1.70 -9.76 4.01
CA PRO A 230 0.95 -10.45 2.94
C PRO A 230 -0.56 -10.51 3.19
N LEU A 231 -1.00 -10.66 4.44
CA LEU A 231 -2.43 -10.64 4.78
C LEU A 231 -3.11 -9.30 4.50
N ALA A 232 -2.35 -8.22 4.30
CA ALA A 232 -2.93 -6.97 3.79
C ALA A 232 -3.42 -7.11 2.35
N PHE A 233 -2.77 -7.95 1.53
CA PHE A 233 -3.25 -8.27 0.19
C PHE A 233 -4.51 -9.14 0.26
N ARG A 234 -4.53 -10.18 1.11
CA ARG A 234 -5.74 -10.95 1.36
C ARG A 234 -6.90 -10.05 1.80
N TYR A 235 -6.67 -9.15 2.74
CA TYR A 235 -7.67 -8.18 3.19
C TYR A 235 -8.14 -7.26 2.05
N LEU A 236 -7.23 -6.78 1.19
CA LEU A 236 -7.55 -5.98 0.01
C LEU A 236 -8.49 -6.74 -0.95
N CYS A 237 -8.21 -8.00 -1.23
CA CYS A 237 -9.08 -8.86 -2.04
C CYS A 237 -10.46 -9.03 -1.41
N LEU A 238 -10.54 -9.30 -0.11
CA LEU A 238 -11.79 -9.49 0.63
C LEU A 238 -12.65 -8.20 0.74
N MET A 239 -12.05 -7.03 0.59
CA MET A 239 -12.77 -5.75 0.53
C MET A 239 -13.53 -5.55 -0.77
N THR A 240 -13.27 -6.35 -1.80
CA THR A 240 -13.84 -6.23 -3.14
C THR A 240 -14.63 -7.50 -3.46
N ASN A 241 -15.77 -7.38 -4.15
CA ASN A 241 -16.48 -8.56 -4.63
C ASN A 241 -15.63 -9.27 -5.69
N TYR A 242 -15.51 -10.61 -5.61
CA TYR A 242 -14.68 -11.41 -6.54
C TYR A 242 -15.09 -11.28 -8.00
N ARG A 243 -16.32 -10.84 -8.30
CA ARG A 243 -16.82 -10.55 -9.66
C ARG A 243 -16.41 -9.16 -10.19
N THR A 244 -15.73 -8.36 -9.37
CA THR A 244 -15.32 -7.00 -9.74
C THR A 244 -13.81 -6.95 -9.97
N LYS A 245 -13.37 -6.30 -11.05
CA LYS A 245 -11.94 -6.09 -11.32
C LYS A 245 -11.30 -5.34 -10.15
N LEU A 246 -10.31 -5.96 -9.52
CA LEU A 246 -9.54 -5.34 -8.44
C LEU A 246 -8.31 -4.65 -9.03
N ASN A 247 -8.19 -3.34 -8.81
CA ASN A 247 -6.99 -2.61 -9.22
C ASN A 247 -5.98 -2.58 -8.07
N PHE A 248 -4.94 -3.39 -8.19
CA PHE A 248 -3.82 -3.42 -7.26
C PHE A 248 -2.92 -2.20 -7.47
N THR A 249 -2.64 -1.49 -6.38
CA THR A 249 -1.59 -0.48 -6.29
C THR A 249 -0.93 -0.59 -4.92
N PHE A 250 0.33 -0.22 -4.78
CA PHE A 250 0.96 -0.18 -3.45
C PHE A 250 0.31 0.84 -2.52
N SER A 251 -0.37 1.85 -3.06
CA SER A 251 -1.17 2.80 -2.27
C SER A 251 -2.40 2.13 -1.68
N SER A 252 -3.18 1.38 -2.48
CA SER A 252 -4.34 0.61 -2.01
C SER A 252 -3.94 -0.47 -1.01
N LEU A 253 -2.83 -1.18 -1.27
CA LEU A 253 -2.29 -2.17 -0.36
C LEU A 253 -1.86 -1.58 0.99
N LYS A 254 -1.20 -0.42 1.00
CA LYS A 254 -0.87 0.30 2.25
C LYS A 254 -2.12 0.78 3.00
N ALA A 255 -3.18 1.16 2.28
CA ALA A 255 -4.46 1.50 2.91
C ALA A 255 -5.13 0.27 3.53
N ALA A 256 -5.12 -0.87 2.83
CA ALA A 256 -5.59 -2.16 3.33
C ALA A 256 -4.80 -2.60 4.59
N GLN A 257 -3.47 -2.49 4.56
CA GLN A 257 -2.62 -2.75 5.74
C GLN A 257 -3.03 -1.92 6.96
N LYS A 258 -3.34 -0.62 6.76
CA LYS A 258 -3.81 0.24 7.86
C LYS A 258 -5.18 -0.20 8.39
N GLY A 259 -6.07 -0.61 7.48
CA GLY A 259 -7.39 -1.14 7.84
C GLY A 259 -7.29 -2.41 8.66
N LEU A 260 -6.55 -3.40 8.15
CA LEU A 260 -6.29 -4.67 8.83
C LEU A 260 -5.64 -4.47 10.21
N ASN A 261 -4.60 -3.63 10.28
CA ASN A 261 -3.96 -3.31 11.55
C ASN A 261 -4.90 -2.65 12.55
N LYS A 262 -5.88 -1.86 12.09
CA LYS A 262 -6.87 -1.26 12.99
C LYS A 262 -7.87 -2.30 13.49
N LEU A 263 -8.30 -3.25 12.66
CA LEU A 263 -9.13 -4.37 13.11
C LEU A 263 -8.40 -5.24 14.14
N ARG A 264 -7.15 -5.61 13.89
CA ARG A 264 -6.31 -6.35 14.85
C ARG A 264 -6.18 -5.61 16.18
N HIS A 265 -6.00 -4.29 16.13
CA HIS A 265 -5.96 -3.46 17.36
C HIS A 265 -7.30 -3.48 18.11
N LEU A 266 -8.42 -3.41 17.41
CA LEU A 266 -9.76 -3.49 18.03
C LEU A 266 -10.00 -4.87 18.63
N TYR A 267 -9.65 -5.95 17.94
CA TYR A 267 -9.72 -7.30 18.49
C TYR A 267 -8.95 -7.42 19.81
N TRP A 268 -7.69 -7.00 19.81
CA TRP A 268 -6.87 -7.02 21.02
C TRP A 268 -7.44 -6.17 22.16
N PHE A 269 -8.00 -4.99 21.83
CA PHE A 269 -8.63 -4.13 22.83
C PHE A 269 -9.80 -4.82 23.54
N HIS A 270 -10.55 -5.65 22.82
CA HIS A 270 -11.72 -6.34 23.34
C HIS A 270 -11.40 -7.72 23.94
N LYS A 271 -10.31 -8.38 23.53
CA LYS A 271 -9.98 -9.78 23.88
C LYS A 271 -9.87 -10.07 25.38
N ASN A 272 -9.45 -9.13 26.19
CA ASN A 272 -9.25 -9.34 27.64
C ASN A 272 -10.51 -9.03 28.47
N SER A 273 -11.63 -8.84 27.82
CA SER A 273 -12.91 -8.60 28.53
C SER A 273 -13.50 -9.91 29.08
N LYS A 274 -14.09 -9.82 30.25
CA LYS A 274 -14.83 -10.92 30.91
C LYS A 274 -16.33 -10.61 31.03
N ASN A 275 -16.86 -9.81 30.13
CA ASN A 275 -18.28 -9.48 30.14
C ASN A 275 -19.11 -10.71 29.77
N LYS A 276 -20.29 -10.84 30.39
CA LYS A 276 -21.25 -11.89 30.01
C LYS A 276 -21.72 -11.65 28.57
N ILE A 277 -21.75 -12.69 27.78
CA ILE A 277 -22.21 -12.67 26.39
C ILE A 277 -23.74 -12.83 26.38
N ASP A 278 -24.41 -11.95 25.64
CA ASP A 278 -25.83 -12.12 25.30
C ASP A 278 -25.90 -12.91 23.98
N ASN A 279 -26.28 -14.19 24.11
CA ASN A 279 -26.38 -15.10 22.98
C ASN A 279 -27.41 -14.63 21.92
N THR A 280 -28.47 -13.93 22.33
CA THR A 280 -29.48 -13.42 21.38
C THR A 280 -28.90 -12.32 20.49
N LYS A 281 -28.14 -11.39 21.09
CA LYS A 281 -27.43 -10.34 20.33
C LYS A 281 -26.43 -10.94 19.38
N ILE A 282 -25.60 -11.87 19.85
CA ILE A 282 -24.60 -12.56 19.03
C ILE A 282 -25.25 -13.30 17.86
N ALA A 283 -26.35 -14.07 18.11
CA ALA A 283 -27.04 -14.78 17.04
C ALA A 283 -27.53 -13.81 15.94
N THR A 284 -28.07 -12.67 16.32
CA THR A 284 -28.55 -11.66 15.37
C THR A 284 -27.39 -11.10 14.49
N TRP A 285 -26.21 -10.90 15.07
CA TRP A 285 -25.04 -10.43 14.31
C TRP A 285 -24.40 -11.53 13.46
N ALA A 286 -24.32 -12.75 13.98
CA ALA A 286 -23.85 -13.92 13.24
C ALA A 286 -24.73 -14.19 12.01
N GLU A 287 -26.05 -14.15 12.18
CA GLU A 287 -27.00 -14.31 11.08
C GLU A 287 -26.76 -13.27 9.94
N LYS A 288 -26.50 -12.00 10.30
CA LYS A 288 -26.17 -10.98 9.28
C LYS A 288 -24.89 -11.32 8.51
N ILE A 289 -23.89 -11.90 9.20
CA ILE A 289 -22.64 -12.33 8.58
C ILE A 289 -22.92 -13.51 7.65
N ASP A 290 -23.67 -14.51 8.10
CA ASP A 290 -24.02 -15.70 7.32
C ASP A 290 -24.82 -15.32 6.07
N GLN A 291 -25.81 -14.45 6.22
CA GLN A 291 -26.58 -13.94 5.08
C GLN A 291 -25.69 -13.20 4.06
N ALA A 292 -24.68 -12.48 4.52
CA ALA A 292 -23.73 -11.85 3.61
C ALA A 292 -22.83 -12.85 2.89
N LEU A 293 -22.40 -13.92 3.57
CA LEU A 293 -21.63 -15.03 2.96
C LEU A 293 -22.48 -15.84 1.98
N LEU A 294 -23.70 -16.18 2.36
CA LEU A 294 -24.64 -16.91 1.51
C LEU A 294 -25.07 -16.08 0.29
N ASN A 295 -25.06 -14.77 0.39
CA ASN A 295 -25.34 -13.88 -0.72
C ASN A 295 -24.08 -13.73 -1.60
N ASN A 296 -23.75 -14.80 -2.34
CA ASN A 296 -22.70 -14.80 -3.35
C ASN A 296 -21.32 -14.40 -2.80
N LEU A 297 -20.97 -14.93 -1.62
CA LEU A 297 -19.69 -14.69 -0.94
C LEU A 297 -19.35 -13.19 -0.79
N ASN A 298 -20.31 -12.40 -0.31
CA ASN A 298 -20.13 -10.94 -0.17
C ASN A 298 -19.24 -10.58 1.02
N THR A 299 -17.94 -10.88 0.91
CA THR A 299 -16.94 -10.66 1.95
C THR A 299 -16.76 -9.17 2.29
N SER A 300 -16.97 -8.27 1.33
CA SER A 300 -16.95 -6.84 1.60
C SER A 300 -18.06 -6.41 2.56
N LYS A 301 -19.25 -7.01 2.45
CA LYS A 301 -20.35 -6.80 3.39
C LYS A 301 -20.04 -7.38 4.77
N VAL A 302 -19.43 -8.58 4.83
CA VAL A 302 -18.96 -9.18 6.10
C VAL A 302 -18.01 -8.23 6.84
N LEU A 303 -17.00 -7.71 6.14
CA LEU A 303 -16.08 -6.73 6.72
C LEU A 303 -16.78 -5.43 7.17
N SER A 304 -17.79 -4.98 6.42
CA SER A 304 -18.61 -3.83 6.81
C SER A 304 -19.38 -4.11 8.11
N ILE A 305 -19.97 -5.31 8.27
CA ILE A 305 -20.67 -5.74 9.49
C ILE A 305 -19.70 -5.77 10.68
N LEU A 306 -18.49 -6.29 10.50
CA LEU A 306 -17.45 -6.26 11.52
C LEU A 306 -17.11 -4.82 11.96
N TRP A 307 -16.96 -3.90 11.02
CA TRP A 307 -16.74 -2.48 11.35
C TRP A 307 -17.94 -1.83 12.06
N GLN A 308 -19.15 -2.26 11.76
CA GLN A 308 -20.36 -1.77 12.44
C GLN A 308 -20.45 -2.30 13.86
N SER A 309 -20.15 -3.58 14.09
CA SER A 309 -20.18 -4.20 15.43
C SER A 309 -19.29 -3.47 16.42
N THR A 310 -18.11 -2.97 15.98
CA THR A 310 -17.20 -2.20 16.86
C THR A 310 -17.72 -0.83 17.28
N LYS A 311 -18.85 -0.38 16.74
CA LYS A 311 -19.49 0.92 17.03
C LYS A 311 -20.91 0.75 17.59
N SER A 312 -21.36 -0.48 17.76
CA SER A 312 -22.68 -0.81 18.28
C SER A 312 -22.72 -0.81 19.82
N ASP A 313 -23.85 -1.21 20.38
CA ASP A 313 -24.06 -1.41 21.80
C ASP A 313 -23.55 -2.76 22.33
N LEU A 314 -22.86 -3.54 21.52
CA LEU A 314 -22.23 -4.78 21.91
C LEU A 314 -21.14 -4.55 22.96
N ASN A 315 -21.07 -5.41 23.95
CA ASN A 315 -19.98 -5.40 24.91
C ASN A 315 -18.68 -5.99 24.32
N SER A 316 -17.58 -5.82 25.03
CA SER A 316 -16.25 -6.22 24.51
C SER A 316 -16.11 -7.72 24.24
N SER A 317 -16.76 -8.60 25.06
CA SER A 317 -16.71 -10.05 24.82
C SER A 317 -17.52 -10.45 23.60
N GLU A 318 -18.64 -9.79 23.36
CA GLU A 318 -19.48 -9.99 22.17
C GLU A 318 -18.77 -9.55 20.89
N ILE A 319 -18.09 -8.39 20.92
CA ILE A 319 -17.28 -7.92 19.79
C ILE A 319 -16.16 -8.90 19.51
N CYS A 320 -15.44 -9.38 20.53
CA CYS A 320 -14.37 -10.36 20.38
C CYS A 320 -14.86 -11.65 19.71
N TYR A 321 -16.01 -12.18 20.15
CA TYR A 321 -16.63 -13.35 19.54
C TYR A 321 -16.86 -13.16 18.04
N LEU A 322 -17.40 -12.01 17.62
CA LEU A 322 -17.64 -11.74 16.20
C LEU A 322 -16.34 -11.63 15.39
N PHE A 323 -15.26 -11.11 15.97
CA PHE A 323 -13.95 -11.14 15.34
C PHE A 323 -13.47 -12.56 15.11
N GLU A 324 -13.57 -13.42 16.11
CA GLU A 324 -13.18 -14.84 16.04
C GLU A 324 -14.02 -15.61 15.03
N TYR A 325 -15.34 -15.37 15.04
CA TYR A 325 -16.28 -15.96 14.09
C TYR A 325 -15.94 -15.61 12.63
N ILE A 326 -15.63 -14.32 12.37
CA ILE A 326 -15.28 -13.86 11.04
C ILE A 326 -13.87 -14.34 10.66
N ASP A 327 -12.93 -14.39 11.59
CA ASP A 327 -11.56 -14.83 11.32
C ASP A 327 -11.47 -16.31 10.97
N TYR A 328 -12.36 -17.11 11.53
CA TYR A 328 -12.51 -18.53 11.16
C TYR A 328 -12.80 -18.71 9.66
N VAL A 329 -13.57 -17.80 9.05
CA VAL A 329 -13.90 -17.84 7.62
C VAL A 329 -12.89 -17.07 6.77
N LEU A 330 -12.50 -15.87 7.19
CA LEU A 330 -11.69 -14.97 6.38
C LEU A 330 -10.19 -15.12 6.59
N SER A 331 -9.74 -15.80 7.65
CA SER A 331 -8.34 -16.11 7.98
C SER A 331 -7.40 -14.90 7.91
N LEU A 332 -7.80 -13.77 8.55
CA LEU A 332 -7.05 -12.51 8.59
C LEU A 332 -6.04 -12.46 9.74
N ASP A 333 -6.05 -13.51 10.60
CA ASP A 333 -5.11 -13.70 11.70
C ASP A 333 -5.11 -12.50 12.69
N PHE A 334 -6.28 -12.21 13.24
CA PHE A 334 -6.41 -11.12 14.20
C PHE A 334 -5.65 -11.39 15.51
N GLU A 335 -5.55 -12.65 15.92
CA GLU A 335 -4.91 -13.06 17.17
C GLU A 335 -3.39 -13.12 17.08
N LYS A 336 -2.85 -13.85 16.10
CA LYS A 336 -1.44 -14.23 15.98
C LYS A 336 -0.50 -13.04 15.80
N HIS A 337 -0.96 -12.01 15.10
CA HIS A 337 -0.19 -10.79 14.92
C HIS A 337 0.11 -10.08 16.24
N TYR A 338 -0.77 -10.22 17.25
CA TYR A 338 -0.56 -9.67 18.58
C TYR A 338 0.25 -10.57 19.51
N LEU A 339 0.15 -11.87 19.35
CA LEU A 339 0.95 -12.82 20.14
C LEU A 339 2.45 -12.67 19.87
N ASN A 340 2.84 -12.39 18.62
CA ASN A 340 4.24 -12.10 18.26
C ASN A 340 4.73 -10.73 18.77
N GLN A 341 3.81 -9.83 19.20
CA GLN A 341 4.12 -8.54 19.82
C GLN A 341 3.94 -8.55 21.35
N ASN A 342 3.40 -9.63 21.90
CA ASN A 342 2.89 -9.74 23.27
C ASN A 342 3.94 -9.99 24.37
N ASN A 343 5.18 -9.59 24.18
CA ASN A 343 6.00 -9.28 25.35
C ASN A 343 5.61 -7.94 26.01
N PHE A 344 4.40 -7.38 25.71
CA PHE A 344 3.94 -6.08 26.19
C PHE A 344 2.83 -6.17 27.20
N LYS A 345 3.16 -6.11 28.45
CA LYS A 345 2.23 -5.65 29.50
C LYS A 345 2.20 -4.11 29.47
N ILE A 346 1.38 -3.52 28.59
CA ILE A 346 0.91 -2.15 28.86
C ILE A 346 -0.04 -2.26 30.04
N SER A 347 0.27 -1.61 31.14
CA SER A 347 -0.68 -1.57 32.24
C SER A 347 -1.97 -0.88 31.72
N SER A 348 -3.12 -1.48 32.00
CA SER A 348 -4.43 -0.89 31.65
C SER A 348 -4.58 0.54 32.21
N ASN A 349 -3.80 0.87 33.23
CA ASN A 349 -3.74 2.19 33.85
C ASN A 349 -3.00 3.20 32.98
N GLU A 350 -1.82 2.89 32.41
CA GLU A 350 -1.11 3.78 31.48
C GLU A 350 -1.96 4.20 30.28
N TYR A 351 -2.75 3.25 29.75
CA TYR A 351 -3.70 3.51 28.66
C TYR A 351 -4.78 4.50 29.10
N LYS A 352 -5.43 4.22 30.24
CA LYS A 352 -6.50 5.06 30.80
C LYS A 352 -6.01 6.46 31.13
N ASP A 353 -4.86 6.57 31.77
CA ASP A 353 -4.26 7.85 32.17
C ASP A 353 -3.89 8.70 30.97
N ARG A 354 -3.31 8.08 29.94
CA ARG A 354 -2.98 8.78 28.71
C ARG A 354 -4.25 9.25 27.97
N LYS A 355 -5.28 8.41 27.88
CA LYS A 355 -6.58 8.77 27.28
C LYS A 355 -7.23 9.92 28.03
N ASN A 356 -7.30 9.83 29.38
CA ASN A 356 -7.88 10.86 30.23
C ASN A 356 -7.14 12.20 30.13
N ASN A 357 -5.81 12.17 30.09
CA ASN A 357 -4.99 13.37 29.91
C ASN A 357 -5.22 14.05 28.54
N ARG A 358 -5.51 13.28 27.48
CA ARG A 358 -5.84 13.85 26.17
C ARG A 358 -7.25 14.41 26.10
N VAL A 359 -8.23 13.70 26.64
CA VAL A 359 -9.62 14.19 26.74
C VAL A 359 -9.66 15.50 27.55
N SER A 360 -8.90 15.58 28.64
CA SER A 360 -8.76 16.78 29.46
C SER A 360 -7.82 17.84 28.88
N LYS A 361 -7.36 17.69 27.63
CA LYS A 361 -6.41 18.58 26.94
C LYS A 361 -5.05 18.76 27.65
N LYS A 362 -4.68 17.87 28.58
CA LYS A 362 -3.38 17.85 29.27
C LYS A 362 -2.32 17.13 28.42
N TYR A 363 -2.03 17.68 27.27
CA TYR A 363 -1.17 17.05 26.24
C TYR A 363 0.27 16.78 26.72
N ALA A 364 0.84 17.68 27.55
CA ALA A 364 2.18 17.49 28.10
C ALA A 364 2.32 16.22 28.96
N ASN A 365 1.33 15.91 29.79
CA ASN A 365 1.32 14.70 30.60
C ASN A 365 1.13 13.44 29.74
N SER A 366 0.25 13.50 28.74
CA SER A 366 0.08 12.42 27.77
C SER A 366 1.36 12.13 26.97
N ASP A 367 2.11 13.17 26.61
CA ASP A 367 3.38 13.04 25.89
C ASP A 367 4.51 12.53 26.79
N LYS A 368 4.49 12.87 28.09
CA LYS A 368 5.44 12.33 29.09
C LYS A 368 5.28 10.82 29.24
N ILE A 369 4.05 10.33 29.43
CA ILE A 369 3.74 8.89 29.52
C ILE A 369 4.24 8.17 28.26
N ARG A 370 4.01 8.76 27.07
CA ARG A 370 4.48 8.20 25.79
C ARG A 370 6.00 8.09 25.72
N LEU A 371 6.73 9.11 26.15
CA LEU A 371 8.20 9.12 26.11
C LEU A 371 8.81 8.13 27.11
N GLU A 372 8.18 7.99 28.27
CA GLU A 372 8.58 6.99 29.27
C GLU A 372 8.38 5.58 28.73
N SER A 373 7.23 5.27 28.13
CA SER A 373 6.98 3.96 27.51
C SER A 373 7.91 3.65 26.33
N ILE A 374 8.32 4.66 25.53
CA ILE A 374 9.33 4.48 24.49
C ILE A 374 10.68 4.08 25.10
N LYS A 375 11.09 4.74 26.18
CA LYS A 375 12.39 4.51 26.84
C LYS A 375 12.46 3.18 27.59
N THR A 376 11.38 2.84 28.31
CA THR A 376 11.37 1.67 29.20
C THR A 376 10.94 0.39 28.50
N ASN A 377 10.06 0.47 27.50
CA ASN A 377 9.40 -0.68 26.90
C ASN A 377 9.64 -0.81 25.39
N ASN A 378 10.46 0.05 24.77
CA ASN A 378 10.68 0.11 23.32
C ASN A 378 9.37 0.20 22.51
N LEU A 379 8.39 0.96 23.03
CA LEU A 379 7.07 1.10 22.46
C LEU A 379 6.87 2.45 21.81
N LYS A 380 6.35 2.45 20.59
CA LYS A 380 6.03 3.66 19.84
C LYS A 380 4.52 3.86 19.74
N TYR A 381 4.05 5.02 20.17
CA TYR A 381 2.62 5.39 20.14
C TYR A 381 2.32 6.31 18.98
N TYR A 382 1.26 5.99 18.23
CA TYR A 382 0.74 6.79 17.13
C TYR A 382 -0.65 7.31 17.49
N ASP A 383 -0.81 8.59 17.61
CA ASP A 383 -2.08 9.22 18.01
C ASP A 383 -3.05 9.33 16.84
N SER A 384 -4.35 9.10 17.09
CA SER A 384 -5.45 9.39 16.17
C SER A 384 -6.28 10.58 16.64
N LYS A 385 -7.05 11.20 15.73
CA LYS A 385 -7.89 12.37 16.03
C LYS A 385 -8.93 12.14 17.13
N ASN A 386 -9.34 10.88 17.38
CA ASN A 386 -10.41 10.52 18.32
C ASN A 386 -9.86 10.06 19.69
N GLY A 387 -8.64 10.43 20.07
CA GLY A 387 -8.04 10.03 21.34
C GLY A 387 -7.57 8.57 21.41
N HIS A 388 -7.77 7.80 20.35
CA HIS A 388 -7.20 6.47 20.21
C HIS A 388 -5.75 6.55 19.73
N TYR A 389 -4.90 5.65 20.17
CA TYR A 389 -3.54 5.58 19.70
C TYR A 389 -3.15 4.14 19.35
N LYS A 390 -2.17 4.03 18.49
CA LYS A 390 -1.60 2.77 18.02
C LYS A 390 -0.24 2.58 18.70
N VAL A 391 0.01 1.39 19.20
CA VAL A 391 1.30 1.03 19.80
C VAL A 391 2.01 0.07 18.86
N LYS A 392 3.31 0.29 18.62
CA LYS A 392 4.17 -0.61 17.84
C LYS A 392 5.46 -0.84 18.60
N LYS A 393 5.93 -2.10 18.70
CA LYS A 393 7.29 -2.40 19.14
C LYS A 393 8.29 -1.91 18.09
N ILE A 394 9.36 -1.35 18.56
CA ILE A 394 10.51 -1.02 17.74
C ILE A 394 11.32 -2.32 17.63
N SER A 395 11.59 -2.83 16.43
CA SER A 395 12.39 -4.05 16.23
C SER A 395 13.86 -3.81 16.62
N ASP A 396 14.58 -4.86 16.99
CA ASP A 396 15.98 -4.74 17.38
C ASP A 396 16.86 -4.17 16.25
N SER A 397 16.57 -4.50 15.00
CA SER A 397 17.20 -3.85 13.84
C SER A 397 16.82 -2.39 13.68
N GLU A 398 15.60 -1.99 14.05
CA GLU A 398 15.18 -0.59 14.14
C GLU A 398 15.80 0.12 15.35
N ILE A 399 16.10 -0.60 16.44
CA ILE A 399 16.79 -0.06 17.62
C ILE A 399 18.26 0.23 17.26
N ILE A 400 18.95 -0.67 16.59
CA ILE A 400 20.35 -0.50 16.18
C ILE A 400 20.49 0.65 15.16
N ASN A 401 19.52 0.81 14.24
CA ASN A 401 19.52 1.90 13.26
C ASN A 401 18.81 3.17 13.73
N LYS A 402 18.04 3.13 14.83
CA LYS A 402 17.14 4.20 15.33
C LYS A 402 17.51 4.81 16.65
N THR A 403 18.68 4.55 17.17
CA THR A 403 19.09 5.18 18.45
C THR A 403 18.92 6.71 18.42
N ASN A 404 18.62 7.34 17.26
CA ASN A 404 18.54 8.79 17.15
C ASN A 404 17.52 9.39 16.16
N SER A 405 16.65 8.65 15.42
CA SER A 405 15.74 9.28 14.45
C SER A 405 14.31 9.46 14.94
N ILE A 406 13.73 10.63 14.68
CA ILE A 406 12.38 11.05 15.09
C ILE A 406 11.41 10.81 13.92
N SER A 407 10.31 10.12 14.14
CA SER A 407 9.35 9.79 13.08
C SER A 407 8.12 10.72 13.02
N GLY A 408 8.05 11.71 13.92
CA GLY A 408 6.96 12.70 13.91
C GLY A 408 7.07 13.73 15.01
N ALA A 409 6.45 14.89 14.80
CA ALA A 409 6.49 15.97 15.78
C ALA A 409 5.84 15.60 17.13
N SER A 410 4.99 14.59 17.13
CA SER A 410 4.39 14.08 18.36
C SER A 410 5.40 13.37 19.28
N GLU A 411 6.57 12.99 18.79
CA GLU A 411 7.63 12.33 19.58
C GLU A 411 8.54 13.31 20.32
N ILE A 412 8.34 14.61 20.14
CA ILE A 412 9.20 15.65 20.72
C ILE A 412 8.46 16.45 21.78
N LEU A 413 9.10 16.62 22.93
CA LEU A 413 8.65 17.58 23.93
C LEU A 413 8.77 19.01 23.37
N SER A 414 7.67 19.75 23.51
CA SER A 414 7.59 21.12 23.02
C SER A 414 8.31 22.10 23.95
N ASN A 415 9.16 22.94 23.37
CA ASN A 415 9.73 24.09 24.04
C ASN A 415 8.91 25.38 23.86
N LEU A 416 7.79 25.33 23.15
CA LEU A 416 7.00 26.52 22.79
C LEU A 416 6.50 27.33 23.99
N THR A 417 6.31 26.67 25.14
CA THR A 417 5.92 27.31 26.40
C THR A 417 7.09 27.78 27.25
N LYS A 418 8.33 27.42 26.87
CA LYS A 418 9.53 27.83 27.63
C LYS A 418 9.92 29.28 27.31
N LYS A 419 10.59 29.91 28.28
CA LYS A 419 11.17 31.28 28.12
C LYS A 419 12.15 31.32 26.93
N ASN A 420 12.16 32.40 26.17
CA ASN A 420 13.10 32.58 25.08
C ASN A 420 14.54 32.59 25.61
N LYS A 421 15.44 31.88 24.94
CA LYS A 421 16.87 31.83 25.23
C LYS A 421 17.73 32.57 24.21
N PHE A 422 17.18 32.69 22.99
CA PHE A 422 17.85 33.31 21.85
C PHE A 422 16.95 34.39 21.25
N ASP A 423 17.55 35.31 20.52
CA ASP A 423 16.78 36.27 19.71
C ASP A 423 16.12 35.56 18.55
N ILE A 424 16.84 34.66 17.87
CA ILE A 424 16.34 33.97 16.68
C ILE A 424 16.69 32.48 16.69
N SER A 425 15.74 31.65 16.24
CA SER A 425 15.96 30.26 15.85
C SER A 425 15.84 30.15 14.33
N VAL A 426 16.93 29.79 13.65
CA VAL A 426 16.94 29.49 12.22
C VAL A 426 16.72 27.99 12.03
N CYS A 427 15.82 27.62 11.13
CA CYS A 427 15.41 26.24 10.92
C CYS A 427 15.67 25.80 9.48
N LEU A 428 16.41 24.71 9.29
CA LEU A 428 16.84 24.16 8.01
C LEU A 428 16.56 22.66 7.92
N ILE A 429 16.47 22.17 6.70
CA ILE A 429 16.33 20.73 6.41
C ILE A 429 17.56 20.26 5.61
N LEU A 430 18.29 19.29 6.15
CA LEU A 430 19.35 18.58 5.44
C LEU A 430 18.74 17.35 4.77
N ASP A 431 18.56 17.39 3.48
CA ASP A 431 18.08 16.31 2.63
C ASP A 431 19.20 15.75 1.71
N GLU A 432 18.88 15.35 0.49
CA GLU A 432 19.84 14.77 -0.46
C GLU A 432 20.68 15.84 -1.22
N TYR A 433 20.27 17.12 -1.16
CA TYR A 433 20.92 18.22 -1.90
C TYR A 433 21.97 18.93 -1.04
N LEU A 434 23.07 18.25 -0.84
CA LEU A 434 24.11 18.64 0.13
C LEU A 434 24.79 19.98 -0.21
N ILE A 435 25.02 20.24 -1.50
CA ILE A 435 25.66 21.48 -1.99
C ILE A 435 24.76 22.68 -1.68
N ASP A 436 23.47 22.56 -1.94
CA ASP A 436 22.50 23.62 -1.65
C ASP A 436 22.39 23.87 -0.14
N PHE A 437 22.40 22.79 0.65
CA PHE A 437 22.39 22.90 2.11
C PHE A 437 23.63 23.62 2.64
N GLU A 438 24.86 23.25 2.21
CA GLU A 438 26.09 23.87 2.68
C GLU A 438 26.18 25.34 2.21
N ARG A 439 25.80 25.66 0.98
CA ARG A 439 25.70 27.04 0.50
C ARG A 439 24.78 27.87 1.40
N CYS A 440 23.55 27.40 1.65
CA CYS A 440 22.57 28.08 2.47
C CYS A 440 23.07 28.25 3.91
N LEU A 441 23.54 27.18 4.55
CA LEU A 441 24.02 27.23 5.94
C LEU A 441 25.21 28.18 6.10
N ASN A 442 26.20 28.11 5.20
CA ASN A 442 27.37 28.99 5.24
C ASN A 442 26.98 30.46 5.05
N SER A 443 26.06 30.75 4.13
CA SER A 443 25.57 32.11 3.90
C SER A 443 24.85 32.68 5.12
N ILE A 444 24.09 31.85 5.86
CA ILE A 444 23.43 32.22 7.11
C ILE A 444 24.48 32.55 8.18
N VAL A 445 25.41 31.61 8.42
CA VAL A 445 26.43 31.76 9.46
C VAL A 445 27.30 33.00 9.24
N SER A 446 27.61 33.30 7.97
CA SER A 446 28.44 34.45 7.58
C SER A 446 27.73 35.81 7.75
N ASN A 447 26.41 35.85 7.66
CA ASN A 447 25.62 37.08 7.63
C ASN A 447 24.80 37.31 8.90
N ILE A 448 24.77 36.38 9.88
CA ILE A 448 24.12 36.63 11.20
C ILE A 448 24.93 37.69 11.96
N PRO A 449 24.31 38.82 12.40
CA PRO A 449 24.97 39.85 13.15
C PRO A 449 25.53 39.32 14.47
N LYS A 450 26.79 39.65 14.77
CA LYS A 450 27.52 39.21 16.01
C LYS A 450 26.78 39.57 17.33
N LYS A 451 25.92 40.59 17.30
CA LYS A 451 25.16 41.05 18.48
C LYS A 451 23.89 40.23 18.73
N LEU A 452 23.44 39.42 17.75
CA LEU A 452 22.24 38.58 17.91
C LEU A 452 22.60 37.25 18.54
N SER A 453 21.86 36.87 19.56
CA SER A 453 21.91 35.49 20.06
C SER A 453 21.05 34.57 19.19
N TYR A 454 21.63 33.44 18.73
CA TYR A 454 20.96 32.59 17.82
C TYR A 454 21.22 31.11 18.03
N GLU A 455 20.30 30.29 17.56
CA GLU A 455 20.48 28.86 17.32
C GLU A 455 20.05 28.49 15.90
N ILE A 456 20.70 27.47 15.33
CA ILE A 456 20.31 26.86 14.05
C ILE A 456 19.86 25.44 14.32
N ILE A 457 18.63 25.11 13.94
CA ILE A 457 18.03 23.79 14.11
C ILE A 457 17.96 23.13 12.74
N VAL A 458 18.72 22.06 12.56
CA VAL A 458 18.78 21.32 11.31
C VAL A 458 18.12 19.95 11.50
N THR A 459 17.05 19.67 10.77
CA THR A 459 16.52 18.31 10.69
C THR A 459 17.25 17.55 9.58
N VAL A 460 17.80 16.37 9.91
CA VAL A 460 18.51 15.50 8.97
C VAL A 460 17.53 14.45 8.44
N ASN A 461 17.11 14.59 7.20
CA ASN A 461 16.07 13.76 6.60
C ASN A 461 16.65 12.43 6.09
N GLY A 462 16.16 11.32 6.63
CA GLY A 462 16.56 9.99 6.22
C GLY A 462 17.83 9.45 6.87
N ILE A 463 18.43 8.45 6.24
CA ILE A 463 19.67 7.81 6.72
C ILE A 463 20.80 8.83 6.67
N CYS A 464 21.47 9.02 7.78
CA CYS A 464 22.70 9.80 7.84
C CYS A 464 23.85 8.96 7.25
N ASP A 465 23.91 8.88 5.93
CA ASP A 465 24.97 8.19 5.17
C ASP A 465 26.34 8.89 5.33
N GLY A 466 27.39 8.32 4.73
CA GLY A 466 28.74 8.85 4.83
C GLY A 466 28.88 10.33 4.42
N LYS A 467 28.10 10.82 3.45
CA LYS A 467 28.13 12.22 2.99
C LYS A 467 27.43 13.16 3.98
N LYS A 468 26.19 12.84 4.38
CA LYS A 468 25.45 13.62 5.40
C LYS A 468 26.18 13.61 6.74
N LYS A 469 26.76 12.46 7.12
CA LYS A 469 27.55 12.30 8.33
C LYS A 469 28.77 13.25 8.33
N LYS A 470 29.48 13.37 7.21
CA LYS A 470 30.60 14.30 7.07
C LYS A 470 30.17 15.75 7.29
N ILE A 471 29.02 16.17 6.73
CA ILE A 471 28.48 17.51 6.99
C ILE A 471 28.20 17.71 8.48
N VAL A 472 27.50 16.77 9.11
CA VAL A 472 27.19 16.85 10.57
C VAL A 472 28.48 16.96 11.39
N GLU A 473 29.52 16.20 11.04
CA GLU A 473 30.82 16.24 11.72
C GLU A 473 31.55 17.57 11.50
N ASN A 474 31.51 18.18 10.34
CA ASN A 474 32.14 19.47 10.03
C ASN A 474 31.59 20.59 10.95
N TYR A 475 30.31 20.54 11.29
CA TYR A 475 29.67 21.56 12.12
C TYR A 475 29.47 21.15 13.58
N LYS A 476 29.96 19.96 14.01
CA LYS A 476 29.77 19.40 15.35
C LYS A 476 30.27 20.30 16.48
N ASN A 477 31.33 21.07 16.22
CA ASN A 477 31.95 21.97 17.19
C ASN A 477 31.24 23.34 17.31
N ASN A 478 30.29 23.64 16.42
CA ASN A 478 29.51 24.87 16.47
C ASN A 478 28.35 24.69 17.47
N LYS A 479 28.49 25.27 18.66
CA LYS A 479 27.50 25.16 19.75
C LYS A 479 26.11 25.72 19.42
N ASN A 480 26.04 26.57 18.40
CA ASN A 480 24.77 27.17 17.95
C ASN A 480 24.00 26.28 16.95
N ILE A 481 24.62 25.23 16.37
CA ILE A 481 23.99 24.37 15.41
C ILE A 481 23.60 23.04 16.06
N LYS A 482 22.35 22.66 15.88
CA LYS A 482 21.77 21.42 16.42
C LYS A 482 21.21 20.56 15.30
N PHE A 483 21.76 19.38 15.11
CA PHE A 483 21.25 18.39 14.17
C PHE A 483 20.26 17.45 14.84
N ILE A 484 19.12 17.24 14.20
CA ILE A 484 18.03 16.38 14.67
C ILE A 484 17.73 15.34 13.60
N PRO A 485 18.15 14.09 13.78
CA PRO A 485 17.85 13.04 12.82
C PRO A 485 16.35 12.76 12.79
N ILE A 486 15.76 12.70 11.59
CA ILE A 486 14.36 12.40 11.36
C ILE A 486 14.19 11.25 10.37
N ASP A 487 13.10 10.50 10.53
CA ASP A 487 12.73 9.41 9.63
C ASP A 487 12.20 9.98 8.30
N PRO A 488 12.56 9.43 7.12
CA PRO A 488 12.03 9.84 5.82
C PRO A 488 10.51 9.81 5.72
N ILE A 489 9.86 9.06 6.59
CA ILE A 489 8.40 8.98 6.72
C ILE A 489 7.77 10.31 7.20
N CYS A 490 8.54 11.20 7.80
CA CYS A 490 8.05 12.51 8.24
C CYS A 490 7.56 13.33 7.04
N GLY A 491 6.27 13.69 7.06
CA GLY A 491 5.72 14.62 6.07
C GLY A 491 6.21 16.07 6.33
N ALA A 492 6.11 16.91 5.29
CA ALA A 492 6.62 18.29 5.31
C ALA A 492 6.09 19.13 6.49
N GLY A 493 4.82 18.99 6.87
CA GLY A 493 4.26 19.67 8.05
C GLY A 493 4.85 19.16 9.35
N SER A 494 5.06 17.85 9.47
CA SER A 494 5.61 17.25 10.69
C SER A 494 7.08 17.63 10.91
N VAL A 495 7.89 17.67 9.85
CA VAL A 495 9.30 18.10 9.92
C VAL A 495 9.41 19.54 10.46
N ARG A 496 8.59 20.45 9.94
CA ARG A 496 8.57 21.83 10.41
C ARG A 496 8.11 21.95 11.86
N ASN A 497 7.12 21.18 12.27
CA ASN A 497 6.66 21.14 13.65
C ASN A 497 7.73 20.60 14.63
N ILE A 498 8.58 19.68 14.17
CA ILE A 498 9.75 19.22 14.94
C ILE A 498 10.67 20.40 15.25
N MET A 499 11.00 21.18 14.23
CA MET A 499 11.87 22.36 14.39
C MET A 499 11.22 23.43 15.28
N LEU A 500 9.91 23.72 15.08
CA LEU A 500 9.17 24.66 15.93
C LEU A 500 9.18 24.24 17.40
N LYS A 501 8.90 22.97 17.68
CA LYS A 501 8.89 22.45 19.06
C LYS A 501 10.26 22.50 19.73
N LYS A 502 11.35 22.45 18.98
CA LYS A 502 12.72 22.51 19.51
C LYS A 502 13.25 23.92 19.64
N SER A 503 12.66 24.90 18.95
CA SER A 503 13.11 26.28 18.95
C SER A 503 12.95 26.95 20.30
N LEU A 504 13.94 27.81 20.66
CA LEU A 504 13.99 28.62 21.86
C LEU A 504 14.21 30.12 21.55
N GLY A 505 14.28 30.50 20.28
CA GLY A 505 14.37 31.87 19.83
C GLY A 505 13.05 32.63 19.98
N LYS A 506 13.11 33.91 20.23
CA LYS A 506 11.97 34.84 20.23
C LYS A 506 11.34 34.91 18.85
N TYR A 507 12.17 34.92 17.80
CA TYR A 507 11.80 34.88 16.39
C TYR A 507 12.19 33.53 15.80
N ILE A 508 11.37 33.03 14.91
CA ILE A 508 11.64 31.79 14.15
C ILE A 508 11.81 32.15 12.68
N LEU A 509 12.84 31.64 12.06
CA LEU A 509 13.15 31.79 10.65
C LEU A 509 13.26 30.40 10.01
N LEU A 510 12.26 30.00 9.20
CA LEU A 510 12.32 28.81 8.38
C LEU A 510 12.91 29.21 7.03
N ILE A 511 14.02 28.60 6.62
CA ILE A 511 14.69 28.89 5.35
C ILE A 511 14.80 27.61 4.54
N ASP A 512 14.41 27.68 3.26
CA ASP A 512 14.67 26.63 2.28
C ASP A 512 16.12 26.68 1.80
N THR A 513 16.69 25.52 1.50
CA THR A 513 18.10 25.41 1.05
C THR A 513 18.37 26.04 -0.31
N SER A 514 17.34 26.36 -1.08
CA SER A 514 17.47 27.17 -2.30
C SER A 514 17.76 28.66 -2.06
N ILE A 515 17.71 29.12 -0.81
CA ILE A 515 18.00 30.50 -0.46
C ILE A 515 19.48 30.67 -0.05
N GLU A 516 20.10 31.71 -0.55
CA GLU A 516 21.41 32.17 -0.15
C GLU A 516 21.31 33.61 0.41
N VAL A 517 21.72 33.81 1.66
CA VAL A 517 21.70 35.09 2.33
C VAL A 517 22.93 35.93 1.91
N LYS A 518 22.71 37.16 1.46
CA LYS A 518 23.79 38.07 0.97
C LYS A 518 24.08 39.27 1.85
N GLY A 519 23.32 39.41 2.96
CA GLY A 519 23.50 40.54 3.89
C GLY A 519 22.66 40.36 5.15
N ASP A 520 22.62 41.41 5.97
CA ASP A 520 21.85 41.40 7.22
C ASP A 520 20.36 41.49 7.00
N ILE A 521 19.73 40.35 6.74
CA ILE A 521 18.28 40.21 6.70
C ILE A 521 17.67 40.11 8.12
N PHE A 522 18.48 39.74 9.11
CA PHE A 522 17.99 39.37 10.46
C PHE A 522 17.47 40.56 11.21
N ASN A 523 18.26 41.66 11.28
CA ASN A 523 17.81 42.90 11.93
C ASN A 523 16.62 43.54 11.22
N GLN A 524 16.56 43.45 9.89
CA GLN A 524 15.40 43.93 9.11
C GLN A 524 14.12 43.16 9.46
N ILE A 525 14.18 41.82 9.46
CA ILE A 525 13.06 40.94 9.85
C ILE A 525 12.63 41.21 11.31
N ILE A 526 13.57 41.33 12.24
CA ILE A 526 13.29 41.58 13.65
C ILE A 526 12.61 42.97 13.81
N LYS A 527 13.09 43.99 13.11
CA LYS A 527 12.47 45.32 13.10
C LYS A 527 11.03 45.28 12.66
N ASP A 528 10.74 44.61 11.56
CA ASP A 528 9.37 44.51 11.04
C ASP A 528 8.46 43.66 11.96
N LEU A 529 8.96 42.52 12.48
CA LEU A 529 8.21 41.68 13.41
C LEU A 529 8.04 42.30 14.80
N SER A 530 8.73 43.41 15.14
CA SER A 530 8.46 44.17 16.36
C SER A 530 7.07 44.80 16.32
N ASN A 531 6.52 45.06 15.14
CA ASN A 531 5.11 45.42 14.99
C ASN A 531 4.21 44.22 15.31
N ALA A 532 3.47 44.31 16.41
CA ALA A 532 2.60 43.22 16.88
C ALA A 532 1.51 42.80 15.90
N LYS A 533 1.12 43.65 14.93
CA LYS A 533 0.13 43.35 13.91
C LYS A 533 0.66 42.45 12.80
N ILE A 534 2.00 42.36 12.64
CA ILE A 534 2.62 41.51 11.62
C ILE A 534 2.83 40.10 12.21
N GLY A 535 2.20 39.11 11.60
CA GLY A 535 2.29 37.70 12.01
C GLY A 535 3.34 36.90 11.25
N LEU A 536 3.58 37.24 9.98
CA LEU A 536 4.51 36.52 9.10
C LEU A 536 5.20 37.51 8.15
N ILE A 537 6.44 37.27 7.91
CA ILE A 537 7.27 38.01 6.93
C ILE A 537 8.01 37.04 6.01
N GLY A 538 8.16 37.42 4.75
CA GLY A 538 9.02 36.71 3.77
C GLY A 538 9.10 37.49 2.47
N PRO A 539 10.05 37.15 1.58
CA PRO A 539 10.31 37.93 0.36
C PRO A 539 9.36 37.63 -0.81
N PHE A 540 8.68 36.49 -0.79
CA PHE A 540 7.86 36.02 -1.92
C PHE A 540 6.38 35.98 -1.52
N GLY A 541 5.72 37.14 -1.68
CA GLY A 541 4.30 37.30 -1.36
C GLY A 541 3.38 36.83 -2.46
N LEU A 542 2.18 36.39 -2.07
CA LEU A 542 1.12 35.96 -2.98
C LEU A 542 -0.18 36.72 -2.66
N LYS A 543 -0.85 37.21 -3.69
CA LYS A 543 -2.21 37.76 -3.60
C LYS A 543 -3.20 36.88 -4.33
N THR A 544 -4.44 36.87 -3.86
CA THR A 544 -5.54 36.11 -4.45
C THR A 544 -6.88 36.78 -4.18
N ASP A 545 -7.76 36.78 -5.17
CA ASP A 545 -9.15 37.26 -5.04
C ASP A 545 -10.15 36.09 -4.88
N ASP A 546 -9.78 34.89 -5.33
CA ASP A 546 -10.70 33.76 -5.49
C ASP A 546 -10.26 32.46 -4.77
N LEU A 547 -9.11 32.47 -4.09
CA LEU A 547 -8.44 31.30 -3.52
C LEU A 547 -7.99 30.24 -4.55
N HIS A 548 -8.23 30.44 -5.81
CA HIS A 548 -7.86 29.52 -6.90
C HIS A 548 -6.64 30.02 -7.68
N HIS A 549 -6.49 31.31 -7.82
CA HIS A 549 -5.39 31.94 -8.51
C HIS A 549 -4.56 32.78 -7.54
N PHE A 550 -3.29 32.44 -7.41
CA PHE A 550 -2.33 33.16 -6.59
C PHE A 550 -1.27 33.79 -7.46
N HIS A 551 -1.14 35.12 -7.38
CA HIS A 551 -0.17 35.91 -8.13
C HIS A 551 1.00 36.31 -7.24
N GLU A 552 2.23 36.10 -7.70
CA GLU A 552 3.43 36.48 -6.96
C GLU A 552 3.62 38.00 -7.00
N ILE A 553 3.94 38.58 -5.87
CA ILE A 553 4.27 39.99 -5.67
C ILE A 553 5.77 40.10 -5.38
N SER A 554 6.54 40.67 -6.30
CA SER A 554 8.00 40.65 -6.25
C SER A 554 8.66 42.03 -6.23
N GLU A 555 7.90 43.14 -6.36
CA GLU A 555 8.51 44.45 -6.55
C GLU A 555 8.38 45.39 -5.34
N THR A 556 7.31 45.25 -4.58
CA THR A 556 6.99 46.19 -3.50
C THR A 556 6.85 45.52 -2.15
N LYS A 557 7.28 46.24 -1.08
CA LYS A 557 7.03 45.82 0.30
C LYS A 557 5.58 46.14 0.67
N GLU A 558 4.76 45.08 0.78
CA GLU A 558 3.33 45.25 1.03
C GLU A 558 2.68 44.07 1.78
N TYR A 559 1.44 44.28 2.22
CA TYR A 559 0.64 43.20 2.82
C TYR A 559 0.06 42.30 1.75
N VAL A 560 0.12 40.98 2.01
CA VAL A 560 -0.24 39.92 1.06
C VAL A 560 -1.17 38.90 1.68
N ASP A 561 -1.72 37.99 0.86
CA ASP A 561 -2.63 36.93 1.31
C ASP A 561 -1.91 35.67 1.77
N ALA A 562 -0.78 35.37 1.14
CA ALA A 562 0.09 34.28 1.56
C ALA A 562 1.57 34.63 1.28
N ILE A 563 2.46 33.89 1.87
CA ILE A 563 3.92 33.98 1.62
C ILE A 563 4.40 32.59 1.24
N GLN A 564 5.32 32.50 0.29
CA GLN A 564 5.92 31.23 -0.11
C GLN A 564 7.00 30.79 0.90
N LEU A 565 7.05 29.50 1.22
CA LEU A 565 7.91 28.93 2.28
C LEU A 565 9.40 28.79 1.86
N TYR A 566 9.87 29.63 0.96
CA TYR A 566 11.31 29.78 0.73
C TYR A 566 12.00 30.45 1.90
N LEU A 567 11.35 31.42 2.50
CA LEU A 567 11.77 32.08 3.73
C LEU A 567 10.54 32.56 4.49
N PHE A 568 10.33 32.01 5.69
CA PHE A 568 9.28 32.40 6.63
C PHE A 568 9.90 32.92 7.93
N ALA A 569 9.51 34.11 8.35
CA ALA A 569 9.89 34.63 9.65
C ALA A 569 8.66 35.07 10.44
N PHE A 570 8.60 34.68 11.70
CA PHE A 570 7.51 35.02 12.61
C PHE A 570 7.92 34.95 14.08
N ARG A 571 7.12 35.56 14.94
CA ARG A 571 7.35 35.45 16.39
C ARG A 571 6.90 34.08 16.89
N ARG A 572 7.69 33.49 17.80
CA ARG A 572 7.39 32.15 18.33
C ARG A 572 6.08 32.12 19.15
N ASP A 573 5.71 33.23 19.82
CA ASP A 573 4.49 33.33 20.63
C ASP A 573 3.20 33.21 19.84
N ILE A 574 3.20 33.55 18.55
CA ILE A 574 1.98 33.47 17.73
C ILE A 574 1.51 32.02 17.54
N ILE A 575 2.40 31.04 17.66
CA ILE A 575 2.07 29.61 17.51
C ILE A 575 0.98 29.17 18.48
N SER A 576 0.91 29.77 19.66
CA SER A 576 -0.16 29.53 20.65
C SER A 576 -1.55 29.93 20.13
N LYS A 577 -1.62 30.94 19.25
CA LYS A 577 -2.86 31.48 18.64
C LYS A 577 -3.17 30.84 17.29
N THR A 578 -2.15 30.66 16.45
CA THR A 578 -2.31 30.17 15.08
C THR A 578 -2.32 28.64 14.98
N GLY A 579 -1.71 27.96 15.94
CA GLY A 579 -1.34 26.54 15.83
C GLY A 579 -0.08 26.34 15.02
N MET A 580 0.34 25.09 14.92
CA MET A 580 1.49 24.65 14.09
C MET A 580 1.05 24.27 12.69
N PHE A 581 1.99 23.91 11.82
CA PHE A 581 1.70 23.37 10.50
C PHE A 581 0.80 22.13 10.56
N ARG A 582 -0.12 21.97 9.60
CA ARG A 582 -0.98 20.78 9.52
C ARG A 582 -0.17 19.58 9.03
N GLU A 583 -0.05 18.56 9.86
CA GLU A 583 0.79 17.37 9.55
C GLU A 583 0.24 16.46 8.46
N ASN A 584 -1.03 16.65 8.03
CA ASN A 584 -1.59 15.97 6.88
C ASN A 584 -1.10 16.53 5.53
N PHE A 585 -0.38 17.66 5.52
CA PHE A 585 0.40 18.14 4.39
C PHE A 585 1.75 17.42 4.36
N ARG A 586 1.80 16.32 3.63
CA ARG A 586 3.01 15.49 3.56
C ARG A 586 4.02 16.00 2.54
N PHE A 587 3.56 16.66 1.48
CA PHE A 587 4.36 17.37 0.50
C PHE A 587 4.43 18.86 0.88
N TYR A 588 5.51 19.53 0.54
CA TYR A 588 5.75 20.90 0.98
C TYR A 588 4.90 21.96 0.26
N ARG A 589 4.49 21.70 -0.98
CA ARG A 589 3.68 22.63 -1.78
C ARG A 589 2.31 22.87 -1.15
N ASN A 590 1.83 24.13 -1.17
CA ASN A 590 0.57 24.60 -0.59
C ASN A 590 0.48 24.48 0.96
N LEU A 591 1.53 24.01 1.63
CA LEU A 591 1.66 24.06 3.08
C LEU A 591 1.85 25.48 3.59
N ASP A 592 2.58 26.26 2.82
CA ASP A 592 2.84 27.68 3.00
C ASP A 592 1.55 28.52 2.96
N ILE A 593 0.71 28.31 1.95
CA ILE A 593 -0.58 29.01 1.82
C ILE A 593 -1.49 28.63 3.00
N ASP A 594 -1.57 27.35 3.38
CA ASP A 594 -2.40 26.92 4.52
C ASP A 594 -1.95 27.56 5.83
N PHE A 595 -0.63 27.64 6.09
CA PHE A 595 -0.12 28.27 7.29
C PHE A 595 -0.30 29.78 7.28
N SER A 596 -0.14 30.44 6.13
CA SER A 596 -0.44 31.86 5.93
C SER A 596 -1.88 32.19 6.32
N PHE A 597 -2.84 31.39 5.88
CA PHE A 597 -4.24 31.56 6.24
C PHE A 597 -4.54 31.26 7.72
N GLN A 598 -3.78 30.39 8.37
CA GLN A 598 -3.90 30.21 9.84
C GLN A 598 -3.50 31.49 10.59
N ILE A 599 -2.48 32.18 10.09
CA ILE A 599 -2.02 33.46 10.67
C ILE A 599 -3.06 34.58 10.43
N LYS A 600 -3.59 34.67 9.21
CA LYS A 600 -4.69 35.64 8.90
C LYS A 600 -5.91 35.39 9.79
N LYS A 601 -6.29 34.13 10.03
CA LYS A 601 -7.39 33.77 10.94
C LYS A 601 -7.18 34.24 12.39
N ALA A 602 -5.93 34.41 12.80
CA ALA A 602 -5.59 34.98 14.11
C ALA A 602 -5.56 36.53 14.11
N ASN A 603 -6.12 37.18 13.07
CA ASN A 603 -6.15 38.62 12.86
C ASN A 603 -4.75 39.27 12.77
N LEU A 604 -3.78 38.54 12.23
CA LEU A 604 -2.42 39.00 11.99
C LEU A 604 -2.21 39.23 10.49
N LYS A 605 -1.41 40.24 10.14
CA LYS A 605 -1.07 40.59 8.77
C LYS A 605 0.18 39.82 8.31
N LEU A 606 0.27 39.58 7.01
CA LEU A 606 1.43 39.00 6.35
C LEU A 606 2.12 40.09 5.53
N LEU A 607 3.41 40.26 5.69
CA LEU A 607 4.21 41.30 5.03
C LEU A 607 5.17 40.66 4.05
N SER A 608 5.01 40.93 2.76
CA SER A 608 6.03 40.63 1.75
C SER A 608 7.07 41.70 1.74
N ASP A 609 8.36 41.34 1.85
CA ASP A 609 9.48 42.24 1.71
C ASP A 609 10.48 41.71 0.67
N PRO A 610 10.34 42.05 -0.59
CA PRO A 610 11.21 41.61 -1.67
C PRO A 610 12.64 42.21 -1.60
N ASN A 611 12.84 43.25 -0.74
CA ASN A 611 14.13 43.89 -0.58
C ASN A 611 15.07 43.20 0.43
N LEU A 612 14.67 42.04 0.97
CA LEU A 612 15.56 41.21 1.76
C LEU A 612 16.75 40.75 0.88
N ASN A 613 17.98 41.02 1.36
CA ASN A 613 19.19 40.75 0.58
C ASN A 613 19.49 39.25 0.51
N ILE A 614 18.82 38.56 -0.39
CA ILE A 614 18.94 37.12 -0.64
C ILE A 614 19.04 36.82 -2.13
N ILE A 615 19.53 35.63 -2.47
CA ILE A 615 19.42 35.03 -3.80
C ILE A 615 18.58 33.77 -3.70
N ARG A 616 17.59 33.61 -4.58
CA ARG A 616 16.83 32.40 -4.78
C ARG A 616 17.44 31.58 -5.91
N HIS A 617 18.02 30.45 -5.57
CA HIS A 617 18.51 29.47 -6.54
C HIS A 617 17.40 28.50 -6.95
N THR A 618 17.69 27.68 -7.94
CA THR A 618 16.78 26.61 -8.39
C THR A 618 16.42 25.68 -7.23
N HIS A 619 15.14 25.34 -7.11
CA HIS A 619 14.66 24.47 -6.04
C HIS A 619 14.85 22.99 -6.42
N SER A 620 15.97 22.41 -5.99
CA SER A 620 16.42 21.07 -6.41
C SER A 620 15.39 19.97 -6.15
N VAL A 621 14.65 20.01 -5.04
CA VAL A 621 13.57 19.04 -4.74
C VAL A 621 12.44 19.12 -5.79
N TRP A 622 12.09 20.35 -6.22
CA TRP A 622 11.06 20.54 -7.23
C TRP A 622 11.49 20.04 -8.60
N GLU A 623 12.69 20.40 -9.04
CA GLU A 623 13.18 20.01 -10.36
C GLU A 623 13.41 18.51 -10.50
N ASN A 624 13.89 17.86 -9.45
CA ASN A 624 14.18 16.42 -9.46
C ASN A 624 12.97 15.54 -9.08
N THR A 625 11.83 16.13 -8.71
CA THR A 625 10.58 15.37 -8.52
C THR A 625 9.87 15.21 -9.85
N HIS A 626 9.54 13.96 -10.21
CA HIS A 626 8.85 13.67 -11.49
C HIS A 626 7.57 14.52 -11.63
N PRO A 627 7.34 15.20 -12.78
CA PRO A 627 6.24 16.17 -12.95
C PRO A 627 4.87 15.64 -12.55
N LYS A 628 4.50 14.43 -12.99
CA LYS A 628 3.21 13.81 -12.64
C LYS A 628 3.04 13.63 -11.13
N THR A 629 4.06 13.13 -10.44
CA THR A 629 4.06 12.95 -8.97
C THR A 629 3.95 14.29 -8.26
N ARG A 630 4.67 15.28 -8.72
CA ARG A 630 4.67 16.65 -8.21
C ARG A 630 3.29 17.28 -8.30
N ASP A 631 2.61 17.11 -9.44
CA ASP A 631 1.29 17.67 -9.69
C ASP A 631 0.20 16.97 -8.86
N GLU A 632 0.25 15.64 -8.74
CA GLU A 632 -0.68 14.87 -7.90
C GLU A 632 -0.57 15.27 -6.43
N LEU A 633 0.65 15.34 -5.89
CA LEU A 633 0.90 15.73 -4.50
C LEU A 633 0.50 17.18 -4.23
N SER A 634 0.73 18.07 -5.19
CA SER A 634 0.31 19.48 -5.10
C SER A 634 -1.20 19.62 -5.13
N LYS A 635 -1.89 18.92 -6.04
CA LYS A 635 -3.37 18.89 -6.12
C LYS A 635 -4.01 18.37 -4.84
N ASP A 636 -3.45 17.32 -4.24
CA ASP A 636 -3.95 16.76 -2.99
C ASP A 636 -3.84 17.75 -1.82
N ASN A 637 -2.72 18.45 -1.72
CA ASN A 637 -2.55 19.48 -0.71
C ASN A 637 -3.48 20.69 -0.96
N TYR A 638 -3.66 21.06 -2.22
CA TYR A 638 -4.56 22.14 -2.58
C TYR A 638 -6.02 21.82 -2.26
N LYS A 639 -6.47 20.59 -2.52
CA LYS A 639 -7.79 20.13 -2.08
C LYS A 639 -7.96 20.25 -0.57
N ARG A 640 -6.92 19.88 0.23
CA ARG A 640 -6.94 20.02 1.70
C ARG A 640 -7.00 21.48 2.16
N PHE A 641 -6.34 22.38 1.43
CA PHE A 641 -6.42 23.80 1.65
C PHE A 641 -7.84 24.31 1.39
N LEU A 642 -8.41 24.07 0.22
CA LEU A 642 -9.78 24.52 -0.13
C LEU A 642 -10.84 23.94 0.81
N GLN A 643 -10.75 22.68 1.22
CA GLN A 643 -11.69 22.09 2.20
C GLN A 643 -11.77 22.88 3.50
N LYS A 644 -10.69 23.54 3.91
CA LYS A 644 -10.65 24.32 5.14
C LYS A 644 -11.02 25.80 4.94
N TRP A 645 -10.59 26.37 3.83
CA TRP A 645 -10.57 27.82 3.63
C TRP A 645 -11.55 28.36 2.60
N LYS A 646 -12.26 27.52 1.82
CA LYS A 646 -13.20 27.94 0.77
C LYS A 646 -14.28 28.95 1.23
N ASN A 647 -14.63 28.95 2.52
CA ASN A 647 -15.62 29.86 3.10
C ASN A 647 -14.96 30.97 3.96
N TYR A 648 -13.63 31.10 3.91
CA TYR A 648 -12.92 32.14 4.65
C TYR A 648 -12.93 33.43 3.82
N LYS A 649 -13.66 34.44 4.29
CA LYS A 649 -13.70 35.81 3.74
C LYS A 649 -12.66 36.71 4.41
#